data_3888f1326f2f586dba148e84404b8ed9
#
_entry.id   3888f1326f2f586dba148e84404b8ed9
#
_cell.length_a   1.000
_cell.length_b   1.000
_cell.length_c   1.000
_cell.angle_alpha   90.00
_cell.angle_beta   90.00
_cell.angle_gamma   90.00
#
_symmetry.space_group_name_H-M   'P 1'
#
loop_
_entity.id
_entity.type
_entity.pdbx_description
1 polymer ?
#
loop_
_entity_poly.entity_id
_entity_poly.type
_entity_poly.pdbx_seq_one_letter_code
_entity_poly.pdbx_strand_id
1 'polypeptide(L)'
;MIPNTRYPHVFQPLTIRGVTFKNRLEYAPTVVLKCSPEGEVTQEMLDYVAWQAKTGVGYLTIGNTPVVHTDSSAWVCELNVTQDRCIHGLEMMARTARENGAEMSVELAHAGRGSNSTPGNPALAPSDVPLNGGPLGYIKPMNEEDMAFVRQQFVDCAVRCQKAGLKIIMIHCAHNNLLAQFLSPASNHRTDAYGGSLENRMRFPLSVLKAVREAVPNMVIECRCSAQEDTPDGLQLEESLQFMERAQEYVDIIHISRGNIFFNYGSTYTIPTYFKGRQLNVAFAAEAKKRLKVPVAVVGNITSLQEAEEIISAGKADIVVMAKAYMADENLIHKSIRGHAEDVRPCTRCDWCGNANNYGTSMRCAINPMLGKDLDLTTLVKPGEEKHVMVIGGGPGGMMAAQTLREMGHRVSLYEKSDRLGGLLNDATVASFKEYMRLYLQWDIRQTMACGAEIHLNTAVTPELVEQVNPDAVIVATGSSYVHPPIPGIDLEKVKTVSDVENHRTPVGEQVVVCGGGIVGLECAVMLGMEGKKVTVIDQIPLEKFADGMPVFNHIELNHQLEKYGVTLEGGQKITSFDEGGVNTVDANGTCHCYPGDAYVLALGVKPDNKLAQTLLSKYAGGVYVVGDCVSTGRLLADANQEAFHAAIRIR
;
A
#
# COMPACT_ATOMS: atom_id res chain seq x y z
N MET A 1 -33.20 -2.71 10.56
CA MET A 1 -31.84 -2.99 11.04
C MET A 1 -31.78 -2.70 12.54
N ILE A 2 -31.24 -3.59 13.35
CA ILE A 2 -30.97 -3.31 14.77
C ILE A 2 -29.84 -2.28 14.81
N PRO A 3 -29.98 -1.14 15.50
CA PRO A 3 -28.93 -0.13 15.60
C PRO A 3 -27.66 -0.77 16.19
N ASN A 4 -26.51 -0.54 15.55
CA ASN A 4 -25.24 -0.98 16.11
C ASN A 4 -24.88 -0.07 17.29
N THR A 5 -24.88 -0.62 18.49
CA THR A 5 -24.64 0.15 19.73
C THR A 5 -23.17 0.50 19.95
N ARG A 6 -22.23 -0.18 19.26
CA ARG A 6 -20.78 0.09 19.39
C ARG A 6 -20.31 1.25 18.50
N TYR A 7 -20.90 1.36 17.29
CA TYR A 7 -20.50 2.35 16.27
C TYR A 7 -21.76 3.04 15.72
N PRO A 8 -22.56 3.74 16.56
CA PRO A 8 -23.87 4.23 16.18
C PRO A 8 -23.83 5.28 15.07
N HIS A 9 -22.76 6.10 15.00
CA HIS A 9 -22.65 7.16 13.99
C HIS A 9 -22.22 6.61 12.64
N VAL A 10 -21.27 5.66 12.62
CA VAL A 10 -20.83 4.97 11.39
C VAL A 10 -21.99 4.26 10.70
N PHE A 11 -22.84 3.56 11.46
CA PHE A 11 -23.95 2.77 10.91
C PHE A 11 -25.27 3.53 10.77
N GLN A 12 -25.26 4.84 10.99
CA GLN A 12 -26.38 5.68 10.64
C GLN A 12 -26.48 5.80 9.11
N PRO A 13 -27.61 5.40 8.49
CA PRO A 13 -27.79 5.56 7.05
C PRO A 13 -27.65 7.02 6.61
N LEU A 14 -27.15 7.22 5.39
CA LEU A 14 -26.99 8.54 4.77
C LEU A 14 -27.75 8.56 3.45
N THR A 15 -28.70 9.49 3.31
CA THR A 15 -29.47 9.65 2.07
C THR A 15 -29.05 10.92 1.34
N ILE A 16 -28.62 10.78 0.09
CA ILE A 16 -28.19 11.87 -0.79
C ILE A 16 -28.91 11.70 -2.13
N ARG A 17 -29.60 12.72 -2.63
CA ARG A 17 -30.39 12.67 -3.88
C ARG A 17 -31.29 11.43 -4.02
N GLY A 18 -31.91 11.00 -2.92
CA GLY A 18 -32.77 9.81 -2.93
C GLY A 18 -32.02 8.46 -2.95
N VAL A 19 -30.70 8.46 -2.98
CA VAL A 19 -29.88 7.26 -2.80
C VAL A 19 -29.54 7.10 -1.33
N THR A 20 -29.91 5.97 -0.73
CA THR A 20 -29.61 5.67 0.67
C THR A 20 -28.46 4.69 0.78
N PHE A 21 -27.35 5.16 1.36
CA PHE A 21 -26.22 4.34 1.75
C PHE A 21 -26.49 3.75 3.14
N LYS A 22 -26.26 2.44 3.31
CA LYS A 22 -26.58 1.72 4.56
C LYS A 22 -25.74 2.14 5.76
N ASN A 23 -24.57 2.73 5.53
CA ASN A 23 -23.66 3.27 6.53
C ASN A 23 -22.78 4.37 5.90
N ARG A 24 -21.91 4.96 6.72
CA ARG A 24 -21.04 6.09 6.37
C ARG A 24 -19.61 5.65 6.04
N LEU A 25 -19.45 4.47 5.44
CA LEU A 25 -18.16 3.91 5.04
C LEU A 25 -18.10 3.75 3.53
N GLU A 26 -16.99 4.18 2.96
CA GLU A 26 -16.63 3.98 1.55
C GLU A 26 -15.40 3.08 1.45
N TYR A 27 -15.40 2.17 0.48
CA TYR A 27 -14.18 1.55 0.00
C TYR A 27 -13.54 2.50 -1.02
N ALA A 28 -12.36 3.06 -0.69
CA ALA A 28 -11.69 4.06 -1.51
C ALA A 28 -11.38 3.58 -2.93
N PRO A 29 -11.38 4.49 -3.92
CA PRO A 29 -10.92 4.16 -5.26
C PRO A 29 -9.48 3.68 -5.26
N THR A 30 -9.24 2.58 -5.96
CA THR A 30 -7.93 1.95 -6.10
C THR A 30 -7.77 1.41 -7.52
N VAL A 31 -6.57 1.59 -8.09
CA VAL A 31 -6.20 0.99 -9.37
C VAL A 31 -5.93 -0.49 -9.15
N VAL A 32 -6.67 -1.36 -9.81
CA VAL A 32 -6.63 -2.82 -9.57
C VAL A 32 -6.10 -3.65 -10.73
N LEU A 33 -6.11 -3.12 -11.95
CA LEU A 33 -5.61 -3.74 -13.18
C LEU A 33 -6.16 -5.16 -13.42
N LYS A 34 -7.47 -5.32 -13.29
CA LYS A 34 -8.18 -6.62 -13.44
C LYS A 34 -9.12 -6.65 -14.64
N CYS A 35 -9.14 -5.60 -15.46
CA CYS A 35 -9.82 -5.60 -16.75
C CYS A 35 -8.96 -6.23 -17.85
N SER A 36 -9.54 -6.47 -19.04
CA SER A 36 -8.77 -6.87 -20.21
C SER A 36 -7.79 -5.75 -20.63
N PRO A 37 -6.84 -6.02 -21.52
CA PRO A 37 -5.97 -4.96 -22.07
C PRO A 37 -6.75 -3.82 -22.74
N GLU A 38 -7.96 -4.09 -23.26
CA GLU A 38 -8.87 -3.11 -23.86
C GLU A 38 -9.75 -2.40 -22.82
N GLY A 39 -9.62 -2.78 -21.54
CA GLY A 39 -10.37 -2.22 -20.40
C GLY A 39 -11.78 -2.80 -20.24
N GLU A 40 -12.06 -3.98 -20.82
CA GLU A 40 -13.34 -4.67 -20.64
C GLU A 40 -13.40 -5.41 -19.30
N VAL A 41 -14.59 -5.48 -18.72
CA VAL A 41 -14.84 -6.14 -17.43
C VAL A 41 -14.63 -7.64 -17.57
N THR A 42 -13.73 -8.18 -16.75
CA THR A 42 -13.43 -9.62 -16.66
C THR A 42 -14.15 -10.25 -15.47
N GLN A 43 -14.17 -11.60 -15.42
CA GLN A 43 -14.66 -12.30 -14.22
C GLN A 43 -13.85 -11.94 -12.99
N GLU A 44 -12.52 -11.80 -13.12
CA GLU A 44 -11.64 -11.40 -12.01
C GLU A 44 -12.00 -10.01 -11.45
N MET A 45 -12.45 -9.08 -12.31
CA MET A 45 -12.94 -7.77 -11.88
C MET A 45 -14.28 -7.88 -11.14
N LEU A 46 -15.19 -8.75 -11.58
CA LEU A 46 -16.47 -9.02 -10.90
C LEU A 46 -16.23 -9.65 -9.50
N ASP A 47 -15.33 -10.62 -9.41
CA ASP A 47 -14.96 -11.26 -8.14
C ASP A 47 -14.37 -10.23 -7.16
N TYR A 48 -13.56 -9.30 -7.66
CA TYR A 48 -13.00 -8.22 -6.85
C TYR A 48 -14.08 -7.24 -6.36
N VAL A 49 -15.04 -6.87 -7.20
CA VAL A 49 -16.18 -6.03 -6.81
C VAL A 49 -17.05 -6.72 -5.76
N ALA A 50 -17.32 -8.02 -5.92
CA ALA A 50 -18.04 -8.82 -4.94
C ALA A 50 -17.29 -8.84 -3.60
N TRP A 51 -15.98 -9.07 -3.63
CA TRP A 51 -15.10 -9.07 -2.47
C TRP A 51 -15.13 -7.72 -1.74
N GLN A 52 -15.02 -6.58 -2.47
CA GLN A 52 -15.13 -5.25 -1.88
C GLN A 52 -16.49 -5.02 -1.21
N ALA A 53 -17.58 -5.38 -1.88
CA ALA A 53 -18.94 -5.17 -1.34
C ALA A 53 -19.20 -6.03 -0.08
N LYS A 54 -18.66 -7.25 -0.03
CA LYS A 54 -18.73 -8.16 1.13
C LYS A 54 -18.03 -7.62 2.38
N THR A 55 -17.12 -6.63 2.25
CA THR A 55 -16.52 -5.97 3.42
C THR A 55 -17.53 -5.28 4.33
N GLY A 56 -18.73 -4.97 3.80
CA GLY A 56 -19.82 -4.35 4.57
C GLY A 56 -19.94 -2.84 4.43
N VAL A 57 -19.16 -2.20 3.54
CA VAL A 57 -19.24 -0.75 3.26
C VAL A 57 -20.58 -0.33 2.68
N GLY A 58 -20.93 0.95 2.81
CA GLY A 58 -22.12 1.53 2.20
C GLY A 58 -22.03 1.63 0.69
N TYR A 59 -20.86 2.01 0.20
CA TYR A 59 -20.54 2.02 -1.23
C TYR A 59 -19.04 1.80 -1.45
N LEU A 60 -18.69 1.44 -2.68
CA LEU A 60 -17.33 1.25 -3.14
C LEU A 60 -17.10 2.07 -4.40
N THR A 61 -15.88 2.56 -4.59
CA THR A 61 -15.48 3.30 -5.78
C THR A 61 -14.38 2.58 -6.53
N ILE A 62 -14.59 2.33 -7.82
CA ILE A 62 -13.58 1.80 -8.74
C ILE A 62 -12.84 2.98 -9.36
N GLY A 63 -11.55 2.99 -9.29
CA GLY A 63 -10.70 4.03 -9.87
C GLY A 63 -9.24 3.60 -9.94
N ASN A 64 -8.44 4.31 -10.65
CA ASN A 64 -8.64 5.41 -11.57
C ASN A 64 -9.33 4.92 -12.87
N THR A 65 -10.32 5.65 -13.42
CA THR A 65 -11.01 5.26 -14.65
C THR A 65 -10.87 6.38 -15.69
N PRO A 66 -10.08 6.16 -16.75
CA PRO A 66 -9.78 7.19 -17.73
C PRO A 66 -11.01 7.59 -18.55
N VAL A 67 -11.22 8.91 -18.72
CA VAL A 67 -12.31 9.44 -19.55
C VAL A 67 -11.96 9.52 -21.04
N VAL A 68 -10.65 9.43 -21.38
CA VAL A 68 -10.15 9.28 -22.75
C VAL A 68 -9.17 8.11 -22.73
N HIS A 69 -9.50 7.00 -23.36
CA HIS A 69 -8.78 5.74 -23.16
C HIS A 69 -7.29 5.77 -23.56
N THR A 70 -6.96 6.45 -24.65
CA THR A 70 -5.56 6.53 -25.13
C THR A 70 -4.78 7.67 -24.52
N ASP A 71 -5.45 8.77 -24.16
CA ASP A 71 -4.83 10.06 -23.84
C ASP A 71 -4.92 10.41 -22.35
N SER A 72 -5.64 9.61 -21.56
CA SER A 72 -5.85 9.88 -20.14
C SER A 72 -5.54 8.71 -19.23
N SER A 73 -5.13 7.56 -19.78
CA SER A 73 -4.72 6.37 -19.02
C SER A 73 -3.25 6.45 -18.60
N ALA A 74 -2.94 6.06 -17.40
CA ALA A 74 -1.58 5.91 -16.89
C ALA A 74 -1.12 4.44 -16.86
N TRP A 75 -2.06 3.48 -16.91
CA TRP A 75 -1.78 2.04 -16.83
C TRP A 75 -2.57 1.23 -17.85
N VAL A 76 -2.11 0.02 -18.14
CA VAL A 76 -2.83 -0.97 -18.95
C VAL A 76 -3.83 -1.73 -18.06
N CYS A 77 -4.88 -2.31 -18.65
CA CYS A 77 -5.92 -3.08 -17.94
C CYS A 77 -6.73 -2.25 -16.91
N GLU A 78 -6.78 -0.92 -17.05
CA GLU A 78 -7.75 -0.07 -16.35
C GLU A 78 -9.15 -0.26 -16.96
N LEU A 79 -10.18 0.00 -16.15
CA LEU A 79 -11.56 -0.02 -16.61
C LEU A 79 -11.79 1.07 -17.67
N ASN A 80 -12.27 0.68 -18.87
CA ASN A 80 -12.53 1.62 -19.96
C ASN A 80 -14.03 1.95 -20.04
N VAL A 81 -14.38 3.21 -19.80
CA VAL A 81 -15.78 3.72 -19.87
C VAL A 81 -16.00 4.70 -21.03
N THR A 82 -15.06 4.74 -21.98
CA THR A 82 -15.06 5.75 -23.08
C THR A 82 -15.95 5.36 -24.26
N GLN A 83 -16.47 4.14 -24.31
CA GLN A 83 -17.28 3.63 -25.40
C GLN A 83 -18.54 2.91 -24.88
N ASP A 84 -19.63 2.93 -25.63
CA ASP A 84 -20.93 2.38 -25.21
C ASP A 84 -20.89 0.86 -24.94
N ARG A 85 -19.93 0.12 -25.50
CA ARG A 85 -19.72 -1.30 -25.21
C ARG A 85 -19.42 -1.59 -23.73
N CYS A 86 -18.93 -0.60 -22.97
CA CYS A 86 -18.66 -0.75 -21.52
C CYS A 86 -19.95 -0.87 -20.69
N ILE A 87 -21.11 -0.40 -21.19
CA ILE A 87 -22.35 -0.27 -20.40
C ILE A 87 -22.77 -1.61 -19.79
N HIS A 88 -22.72 -2.70 -20.56
CA HIS A 88 -23.09 -4.02 -20.06
C HIS A 88 -22.15 -4.52 -18.95
N GLY A 89 -20.83 -4.35 -19.11
CA GLY A 89 -19.85 -4.70 -18.08
C GLY A 89 -20.03 -3.89 -16.80
N LEU A 90 -20.26 -2.58 -16.92
CA LEU A 90 -20.58 -1.70 -15.79
C LEU A 90 -21.88 -2.10 -15.09
N GLU A 91 -22.93 -2.49 -15.85
CA GLU A 91 -24.18 -2.99 -15.26
C GLU A 91 -23.94 -4.26 -14.44
N MET A 92 -23.15 -5.20 -14.98
CA MET A 92 -22.78 -6.42 -14.26
C MET A 92 -22.04 -6.09 -12.95
N MET A 93 -21.05 -5.19 -12.97
CA MET A 93 -20.34 -4.75 -11.77
C MET A 93 -21.28 -4.10 -10.76
N ALA A 94 -22.13 -3.15 -11.20
CA ALA A 94 -23.08 -2.46 -10.32
C ALA A 94 -24.10 -3.44 -9.70
N ARG A 95 -24.56 -4.43 -10.45
CA ARG A 95 -25.43 -5.49 -9.95
C ARG A 95 -24.70 -6.36 -8.92
N THR A 96 -23.47 -6.79 -9.23
CA THR A 96 -22.63 -7.59 -8.32
C THR A 96 -22.43 -6.85 -6.98
N ALA A 97 -22.13 -5.55 -7.01
CA ALA A 97 -21.99 -4.75 -5.79
C ALA A 97 -23.29 -4.72 -4.96
N ARG A 98 -24.45 -4.46 -5.61
CA ARG A 98 -25.76 -4.41 -4.94
C ARG A 98 -26.19 -5.76 -4.36
N GLU A 99 -25.98 -6.86 -5.09
CA GLU A 99 -26.28 -8.21 -4.61
C GLU A 99 -25.46 -8.58 -3.37
N ASN A 100 -24.26 -7.98 -3.22
CA ASN A 100 -23.39 -8.09 -2.03
C ASN A 100 -23.57 -6.92 -1.03
N GLY A 101 -24.60 -6.09 -1.21
CA GLY A 101 -25.06 -5.12 -0.23
C GLY A 101 -24.37 -3.76 -0.23
N ALA A 102 -23.70 -3.34 -1.30
CA ALA A 102 -23.10 -2.02 -1.47
C ALA A 102 -23.56 -1.35 -2.77
N GLU A 103 -23.60 -0.01 -2.82
CA GLU A 103 -23.66 0.70 -4.09
C GLU A 103 -22.26 0.80 -4.70
N MET A 104 -22.18 0.97 -6.02
CA MET A 104 -20.92 1.12 -6.74
C MET A 104 -20.80 2.47 -7.40
N SER A 105 -19.62 3.08 -7.26
CA SER A 105 -19.17 4.30 -7.92
C SER A 105 -17.99 4.00 -8.85
N VAL A 106 -17.76 4.89 -9.81
CA VAL A 106 -16.59 4.91 -10.69
C VAL A 106 -15.93 6.28 -10.58
N GLU A 107 -14.61 6.31 -10.32
CA GLU A 107 -13.81 7.54 -10.29
C GLU A 107 -13.38 7.92 -11.70
N LEU A 108 -14.08 8.87 -12.31
CA LEU A 108 -13.77 9.43 -13.62
C LEU A 108 -12.57 10.35 -13.53
N ALA A 109 -11.52 10.09 -14.28
CA ALA A 109 -10.24 10.75 -14.17
C ALA A 109 -9.60 11.01 -15.56
N HIS A 110 -8.66 11.95 -15.59
CA HIS A 110 -7.74 12.19 -16.69
C HIS A 110 -6.36 12.45 -16.07
N ALA A 111 -5.38 11.61 -16.38
CA ALA A 111 -4.05 11.72 -15.77
C ALA A 111 -3.28 13.00 -16.16
N GLY A 112 -3.75 13.69 -17.20
CA GLY A 112 -3.09 14.91 -17.66
C GLY A 112 -1.66 14.63 -18.11
N ARG A 113 -0.70 15.43 -17.64
CA ARG A 113 0.72 15.21 -17.92
C ARG A 113 1.29 13.87 -17.47
N GLY A 114 0.57 13.14 -16.63
CA GLY A 114 0.91 11.78 -16.19
C GLY A 114 0.40 10.67 -17.12
N SER A 115 -0.29 11.01 -18.20
CA SER A 115 -0.76 10.06 -19.19
C SER A 115 0.41 9.43 -19.96
N ASN A 116 0.21 8.21 -20.45
CA ASN A 116 1.11 7.59 -21.42
C ASN A 116 1.14 8.43 -22.71
N SER A 117 2.28 9.02 -23.03
CA SER A 117 2.41 9.93 -24.15
C SER A 117 3.43 9.45 -25.19
N THR A 118 3.17 9.76 -26.46
CA THR A 118 4.05 9.48 -27.59
C THR A 118 4.13 10.73 -28.49
N PRO A 119 5.11 10.83 -29.44
CA PRO A 119 5.19 11.95 -30.37
C PRO A 119 3.90 12.21 -31.15
N GLY A 120 3.15 11.15 -31.48
CA GLY A 120 1.87 11.23 -32.23
C GLY A 120 0.64 11.39 -31.34
N ASN A 121 0.78 11.20 -30.02
CA ASN A 121 -0.29 11.30 -29.03
C ASN A 121 0.24 11.93 -27.73
N PRO A 122 0.40 13.27 -27.70
CA PRO A 122 0.94 13.97 -26.53
C PRO A 122 -0.06 13.98 -25.37
N ALA A 123 0.45 13.94 -24.14
CA ALA A 123 -0.36 14.13 -22.93
C ALA A 123 -0.93 15.55 -22.88
N LEU A 124 -2.23 15.67 -22.63
CA LEU A 124 -2.89 16.96 -22.48
C LEU A 124 -2.65 17.52 -21.07
N ALA A 125 -2.22 18.77 -20.96
CA ALA A 125 -1.97 19.44 -19.69
C ALA A 125 -2.30 20.94 -19.76
N PRO A 126 -2.45 21.66 -18.62
CA PRO A 126 -2.63 23.11 -18.66
C PRO A 126 -1.42 23.83 -19.24
N SER A 127 -0.21 23.35 -18.97
CA SER A 127 1.06 23.96 -19.38
C SER A 127 2.11 22.90 -19.69
N ASP A 128 3.13 23.30 -20.44
CA ASP A 128 4.32 22.50 -20.71
C ASP A 128 5.27 22.53 -19.49
N VAL A 129 4.92 21.80 -18.45
CA VAL A 129 5.69 21.69 -17.21
C VAL A 129 6.13 20.25 -17.04
N PRO A 130 7.45 19.97 -16.99
CA PRO A 130 7.95 18.62 -16.81
C PRO A 130 7.49 18.01 -15.48
N LEU A 131 7.31 16.69 -15.46
CA LEU A 131 7.25 15.93 -14.22
C LEU A 131 8.63 15.99 -13.55
N ASN A 132 8.66 16.14 -12.24
CA ASN A 132 9.91 16.27 -11.47
C ASN A 132 10.95 15.24 -11.85
N GLY A 133 12.08 15.70 -12.41
CA GLY A 133 13.28 14.90 -12.66
C GLY A 133 13.13 13.81 -13.72
N GLY A 134 11.94 13.66 -14.31
CA GLY A 134 11.74 12.72 -15.41
C GLY A 134 12.02 13.37 -16.77
N PRO A 135 12.27 12.57 -17.82
CA PRO A 135 12.26 13.08 -19.18
C PRO A 135 10.89 13.73 -19.42
N LEU A 136 10.89 14.90 -20.09
CA LEU A 136 9.69 15.50 -20.66
C LEU A 136 9.02 14.43 -21.52
N GLY A 137 7.87 13.90 -21.06
CA GLY A 137 6.96 13.24 -21.97
C GLY A 137 6.50 14.24 -23.04
N TYR A 138 5.91 13.74 -24.10
CA TYR A 138 5.32 14.63 -25.09
C TYR A 138 4.08 15.27 -24.47
N ILE A 139 4.17 16.57 -24.12
CA ILE A 139 3.09 17.34 -23.50
C ILE A 139 2.56 18.36 -24.50
N LYS A 140 1.24 18.47 -24.59
CA LYS A 140 0.53 19.49 -25.34
C LYS A 140 -0.23 20.40 -24.38
N PRO A 141 0.14 21.67 -24.22
CA PRO A 141 -0.72 22.66 -23.54
C PRO A 141 -2.08 22.74 -24.24
N MET A 142 -3.15 22.55 -23.45
CA MET A 142 -4.52 22.51 -23.98
C MET A 142 -4.97 23.85 -24.51
N ASN A 143 -5.59 23.88 -25.69
CA ASN A 143 -6.36 24.99 -26.18
C ASN A 143 -7.85 24.85 -25.79
N GLU A 144 -8.71 25.76 -26.21
CA GLU A 144 -10.15 25.72 -25.90
C GLU A 144 -10.87 24.52 -26.50
N GLU A 145 -10.44 24.05 -27.67
CA GLU A 145 -11.01 22.87 -28.34
C GLU A 145 -10.67 21.60 -27.54
N ASP A 146 -9.42 21.45 -27.09
CA ASP A 146 -8.99 20.37 -26.23
C ASP A 146 -9.78 20.34 -24.90
N MET A 147 -9.96 21.53 -24.28
CA MET A 147 -10.76 21.67 -23.06
C MET A 147 -12.23 21.32 -23.27
N ALA A 148 -12.82 21.77 -24.40
CA ALA A 148 -14.20 21.42 -24.76
C ALA A 148 -14.35 19.92 -25.01
N PHE A 149 -13.40 19.31 -25.72
CA PHE A 149 -13.36 17.84 -25.96
C PHE A 149 -13.29 17.06 -24.64
N VAL A 150 -12.31 17.35 -23.79
CA VAL A 150 -12.14 16.64 -22.51
C VAL A 150 -13.37 16.81 -21.62
N ARG A 151 -13.94 18.02 -21.53
CA ARG A 151 -15.18 18.26 -20.78
C ARG A 151 -16.32 17.37 -21.30
N GLN A 152 -16.47 17.23 -22.63
CA GLN A 152 -17.49 16.36 -23.22
C GLN A 152 -17.24 14.89 -22.90
N GLN A 153 -15.97 14.44 -22.86
CA GLN A 153 -15.65 13.06 -22.49
C GLN A 153 -16.06 12.74 -21.03
N PHE A 154 -15.86 13.67 -20.08
CA PHE A 154 -16.39 13.50 -18.72
C PHE A 154 -17.92 13.35 -18.71
N VAL A 155 -18.62 14.16 -19.49
CA VAL A 155 -20.08 14.08 -19.64
C VAL A 155 -20.50 12.73 -20.22
N ASP A 156 -19.88 12.31 -21.32
CA ASP A 156 -20.24 11.06 -22.01
C ASP A 156 -19.99 9.84 -21.12
N CYS A 157 -18.89 9.81 -20.38
CA CYS A 157 -18.59 8.75 -19.40
C CYS A 157 -19.61 8.73 -18.25
N ALA A 158 -19.99 9.88 -17.72
CA ALA A 158 -21.02 9.98 -16.67
C ALA A 158 -22.38 9.45 -17.15
N VAL A 159 -22.77 9.79 -18.39
CA VAL A 159 -24.01 9.31 -19.02
C VAL A 159 -23.97 7.79 -19.20
N ARG A 160 -22.83 7.19 -19.61
CA ARG A 160 -22.67 5.73 -19.69
C ARG A 160 -22.81 5.06 -18.34
N CYS A 161 -22.20 5.63 -17.28
CA CYS A 161 -22.38 5.16 -15.91
C CYS A 161 -23.86 5.18 -15.49
N GLN A 162 -24.59 6.27 -15.80
CA GLN A 162 -26.02 6.36 -15.54
C GLN A 162 -26.83 5.29 -16.31
N LYS A 163 -26.56 5.10 -17.61
CA LYS A 163 -27.20 4.05 -18.43
C LYS A 163 -26.94 2.64 -17.88
N ALA A 164 -25.76 2.39 -17.32
CA ALA A 164 -25.41 1.14 -16.66
C ALA A 164 -26.07 0.96 -15.27
N GLY A 165 -26.87 1.92 -14.83
CA GLY A 165 -27.60 1.84 -13.58
C GLY A 165 -26.78 2.18 -12.32
N LEU A 166 -25.63 2.83 -12.47
CA LEU A 166 -24.92 3.43 -11.34
C LEU A 166 -25.73 4.60 -10.79
N LYS A 167 -25.73 4.76 -9.47
CA LYS A 167 -26.44 5.85 -8.78
C LYS A 167 -25.49 6.94 -8.30
N ILE A 168 -24.18 6.65 -8.25
CA ILE A 168 -23.13 7.54 -7.81
C ILE A 168 -21.93 7.43 -8.74
N ILE A 169 -21.26 8.55 -8.99
CA ILE A 169 -19.96 8.66 -9.65
C ILE A 169 -19.05 9.59 -8.86
N MET A 170 -17.74 9.42 -9.03
CA MET A 170 -16.73 10.31 -8.48
C MET A 170 -16.01 11.05 -9.62
N ILE A 171 -15.72 12.34 -9.44
CA ILE A 171 -14.88 13.15 -10.34
C ILE A 171 -13.56 13.42 -9.65
N HIS A 172 -12.47 13.07 -10.31
CA HIS A 172 -11.12 13.19 -9.74
C HIS A 172 -10.53 14.59 -9.96
N CYS A 173 -10.58 15.43 -8.91
CA CYS A 173 -9.98 16.78 -8.86
C CYS A 173 -8.81 16.82 -7.85
N ALA A 174 -8.06 15.72 -7.70
CA ALA A 174 -7.00 15.59 -6.71
C ALA A 174 -5.70 15.03 -7.31
N HIS A 175 -4.64 14.98 -6.49
CA HIS A 175 -3.37 14.28 -6.73
C HIS A 175 -2.61 14.71 -7.98
N ASN A 176 -2.86 15.94 -8.46
CA ASN A 176 -2.29 16.46 -9.69
C ASN A 176 -2.71 15.66 -10.96
N ASN A 177 -3.92 15.08 -10.98
CA ASN A 177 -4.60 14.70 -12.21
C ASN A 177 -5.07 15.96 -12.95
N LEU A 178 -5.49 15.86 -14.21
CA LEU A 178 -5.69 17.01 -15.11
C LEU A 178 -6.49 18.17 -14.47
N LEU A 179 -7.63 17.87 -13.82
CA LEU A 179 -8.44 18.93 -13.21
C LEU A 179 -7.71 19.59 -12.04
N ALA A 180 -6.94 18.81 -11.25
CA ALA A 180 -6.06 19.35 -10.21
C ALA A 180 -4.85 20.08 -10.78
N GLN A 181 -4.31 19.67 -11.95
CA GLN A 181 -3.23 20.39 -12.62
C GLN A 181 -3.65 21.80 -13.00
N PHE A 182 -4.91 22.02 -13.41
CA PHE A 182 -5.42 23.37 -13.67
C PHE A 182 -5.49 24.21 -12.39
N LEU A 183 -5.84 23.60 -11.25
CA LEU A 183 -5.91 24.30 -9.95
C LEU A 183 -4.54 24.68 -9.40
N SER A 184 -3.53 23.85 -9.62
CA SER A 184 -2.20 23.94 -9.01
C SER A 184 -1.31 25.00 -9.70
N PRO A 185 -0.77 25.98 -8.97
CA PRO A 185 0.23 26.90 -9.53
C PRO A 185 1.51 26.19 -9.99
N ALA A 186 1.89 25.08 -9.33
CA ALA A 186 3.05 24.29 -9.71
C ALA A 186 2.91 23.62 -11.09
N SER A 187 1.70 23.46 -11.60
CA SER A 187 1.41 22.78 -12.88
C SER A 187 0.81 23.70 -13.93
N ASN A 188 0.16 24.78 -13.51
CA ASN A 188 -0.56 25.71 -14.38
C ASN A 188 0.16 27.05 -14.46
N HIS A 189 1.01 27.23 -15.47
CA HIS A 189 1.76 28.46 -15.77
C HIS A 189 1.10 29.29 -16.86
N ARG A 190 -0.21 29.09 -17.14
CA ARG A 190 -0.96 29.84 -18.15
C ARG A 190 -1.10 31.30 -17.76
N THR A 191 -1.15 32.17 -18.79
CA THR A 191 -1.36 33.61 -18.64
C THR A 191 -2.69 34.10 -19.24
N ASP A 192 -3.53 33.16 -19.70
CA ASP A 192 -4.86 33.41 -20.26
C ASP A 192 -5.97 33.29 -19.18
N ALA A 193 -7.23 33.20 -19.63
CA ALA A 193 -8.39 33.09 -18.76
C ALA A 193 -8.45 31.83 -17.89
N TYR A 194 -7.51 30.90 -18.04
CA TYR A 194 -7.44 29.61 -17.31
C TYR A 194 -6.21 29.49 -16.40
N GLY A 195 -5.42 30.58 -16.24
CA GLY A 195 -4.22 30.58 -15.41
C GLY A 195 -4.03 31.85 -14.61
N GLY A 196 -2.94 31.93 -13.83
CA GLY A 196 -2.64 33.04 -12.94
C GLY A 196 -3.49 33.02 -11.66
N SER A 197 -4.57 33.80 -11.58
CA SER A 197 -5.42 33.90 -10.41
C SER A 197 -6.14 32.57 -10.10
N LEU A 198 -6.46 32.31 -8.82
CA LEU A 198 -7.22 31.14 -8.43
C LEU A 198 -8.57 31.04 -9.17
N GLU A 199 -9.26 32.18 -9.37
CA GLU A 199 -10.52 32.21 -10.12
C GLU A 199 -10.35 31.66 -11.54
N ASN A 200 -9.29 32.06 -12.24
CA ASN A 200 -8.99 31.56 -13.58
C ASN A 200 -8.64 30.06 -13.54
N ARG A 201 -7.79 29.67 -12.60
CA ARG A 201 -7.39 28.25 -12.44
C ARG A 201 -8.57 27.32 -12.13
N MET A 202 -9.60 27.80 -11.43
CA MET A 202 -10.83 27.05 -11.14
C MET A 202 -11.77 26.94 -12.35
N ARG A 203 -11.65 27.80 -13.36
CA ARG A 203 -12.62 27.95 -14.48
C ARG A 203 -12.86 26.63 -15.23
N PHE A 204 -11.80 25.93 -15.63
CA PHE A 204 -11.94 24.68 -16.38
C PHE A 204 -12.49 23.55 -15.49
N PRO A 205 -11.94 23.23 -14.31
CA PRO A 205 -12.50 22.22 -13.43
C PRO A 205 -13.99 22.45 -13.09
N LEU A 206 -14.37 23.68 -12.73
CA LEU A 206 -15.78 24.00 -12.44
C LEU A 206 -16.68 23.83 -13.68
N SER A 207 -16.17 24.14 -14.87
CA SER A 207 -16.93 23.93 -16.12
C SER A 207 -17.22 22.44 -16.38
N VAL A 208 -16.29 21.55 -16.02
CA VAL A 208 -16.47 20.09 -16.11
C VAL A 208 -17.53 19.62 -15.10
N LEU A 209 -17.40 20.02 -13.83
CA LEU A 209 -18.36 19.64 -12.78
C LEU A 209 -19.78 20.10 -13.14
N LYS A 210 -19.93 21.34 -13.62
CA LYS A 210 -21.20 21.88 -14.08
C LYS A 210 -21.80 21.08 -15.23
N ALA A 211 -21.01 20.80 -16.28
CA ALA A 211 -21.49 20.06 -17.45
C ALA A 211 -21.91 18.63 -17.10
N VAL A 212 -21.16 17.94 -16.22
CA VAL A 212 -21.54 16.61 -15.73
C VAL A 212 -22.84 16.69 -14.93
N ARG A 213 -22.99 17.65 -14.02
CA ARG A 213 -24.24 17.84 -13.25
C ARG A 213 -25.46 18.07 -14.14
N GLU A 214 -25.31 18.89 -15.19
CA GLU A 214 -26.39 19.17 -16.14
C GLU A 214 -26.79 17.90 -16.92
N ALA A 215 -25.83 17.06 -17.29
CA ALA A 215 -26.07 15.83 -18.05
C ALA A 215 -26.68 14.70 -17.21
N VAL A 216 -26.30 14.58 -15.94
CA VAL A 216 -26.76 13.52 -15.02
C VAL A 216 -27.37 14.11 -13.74
N PRO A 217 -28.50 14.86 -13.82
CA PRO A 217 -29.02 15.67 -12.72
C PRO A 217 -29.45 14.86 -11.50
N ASN A 218 -29.78 13.58 -11.67
CA ASN A 218 -30.29 12.71 -10.63
C ASN A 218 -29.21 11.81 -9.97
N MET A 219 -28.00 11.76 -10.54
CA MET A 219 -26.92 10.98 -9.94
C MET A 219 -26.28 11.73 -8.76
N VAL A 220 -25.84 10.98 -7.76
CA VAL A 220 -24.92 11.51 -6.75
C VAL A 220 -23.57 11.73 -7.40
N ILE A 221 -23.02 12.92 -7.26
CA ILE A 221 -21.68 13.26 -7.76
C ILE A 221 -20.80 13.54 -6.55
N GLU A 222 -19.75 12.77 -6.40
CA GLU A 222 -18.67 12.99 -5.44
C GLU A 222 -17.50 13.66 -6.15
N CYS A 223 -16.89 14.68 -5.53
CA CYS A 223 -15.70 15.34 -6.05
C CYS A 223 -14.52 15.09 -5.10
N ARG A 224 -13.51 14.38 -5.57
CA ARG A 224 -12.29 14.16 -4.80
C ARG A 224 -11.31 15.29 -5.00
N CYS A 225 -10.89 15.94 -3.91
CA CYS A 225 -10.02 17.11 -3.90
C CYS A 225 -8.78 16.87 -3.03
N SER A 226 -7.60 17.30 -3.47
CA SER A 226 -6.45 17.45 -2.59
C SER A 226 -6.62 18.69 -1.72
N ALA A 227 -6.58 18.53 -0.39
CA ALA A 227 -6.60 19.67 0.53
C ALA A 227 -5.33 20.51 0.39
N GLN A 228 -4.20 19.87 0.12
CA GLN A 228 -2.93 20.50 -0.28
C GLN A 228 -2.06 19.49 -1.04
N GLU A 229 -1.09 19.96 -1.83
CA GLU A 229 -0.29 19.11 -2.71
C GLU A 229 1.03 18.64 -2.10
N ASP A 230 1.52 19.31 -1.06
CA ASP A 230 2.83 19.02 -0.43
C ASP A 230 3.99 19.08 -1.43
N THR A 231 3.94 20.04 -2.33
CA THR A 231 4.99 20.36 -3.30
C THR A 231 5.36 21.84 -3.22
N PRO A 232 6.59 22.24 -3.61
CA PRO A 232 6.91 23.64 -3.77
C PRO A 232 5.91 24.30 -4.72
N ASP A 233 5.44 25.50 -4.38
CA ASP A 233 4.47 26.28 -5.15
C ASP A 233 3.16 25.54 -5.51
N GLY A 234 2.88 24.41 -4.83
CA GLY A 234 1.66 23.63 -5.02
C GLY A 234 0.43 24.26 -4.35
N LEU A 235 -0.74 23.73 -4.72
CA LEU A 235 -2.03 24.13 -4.16
C LEU A 235 -2.04 24.01 -2.63
N GLN A 236 -2.45 25.09 -1.94
CA GLN A 236 -2.53 25.17 -0.48
C GLN A 236 -3.98 25.04 0.01
N LEU A 237 -4.15 24.71 1.29
CA LEU A 237 -5.46 24.46 1.91
C LEU A 237 -6.48 25.56 1.65
N GLU A 238 -6.12 26.83 1.82
CA GLU A 238 -7.05 27.95 1.64
C GLU A 238 -7.58 28.05 0.21
N GLU A 239 -6.71 27.88 -0.79
CA GLU A 239 -7.13 27.86 -2.20
C GLU A 239 -8.01 26.64 -2.51
N SER A 240 -7.66 25.47 -1.94
CA SER A 240 -8.47 24.26 -2.08
C SER A 240 -9.86 24.44 -1.49
N LEU A 241 -9.98 25.04 -0.31
CA LEU A 241 -11.27 25.31 0.33
C LEU A 241 -12.13 26.27 -0.51
N GLN A 242 -11.55 27.32 -1.08
CA GLN A 242 -12.27 28.23 -2.00
C GLN A 242 -12.76 27.50 -3.26
N PHE A 243 -11.96 26.57 -3.81
CA PHE A 243 -12.42 25.72 -4.92
C PHE A 243 -13.59 24.82 -4.49
N MET A 244 -13.49 24.17 -3.34
CA MET A 244 -14.54 23.29 -2.82
C MET A 244 -15.84 24.05 -2.54
N GLU A 245 -15.78 25.29 -2.03
CA GLU A 245 -16.93 26.17 -1.83
C GLU A 245 -17.68 26.46 -3.14
N ARG A 246 -16.97 26.56 -4.25
CA ARG A 246 -17.58 26.75 -5.57
C ARG A 246 -18.05 25.41 -6.17
N ALA A 247 -17.26 24.34 -5.99
CA ALA A 247 -17.57 23.00 -6.52
C ALA A 247 -18.86 22.42 -5.92
N GLN A 248 -19.17 22.70 -4.64
CA GLN A 248 -20.38 22.19 -3.97
C GLN A 248 -21.70 22.64 -4.64
N GLU A 249 -21.68 23.62 -5.54
CA GLU A 249 -22.85 24.00 -6.34
C GLU A 249 -23.22 22.90 -7.35
N TYR A 250 -22.26 22.06 -7.75
CA TYR A 250 -22.42 21.05 -8.80
C TYR A 250 -22.28 19.62 -8.32
N VAL A 251 -21.82 19.40 -7.07
CA VAL A 251 -21.57 18.06 -6.51
C VAL A 251 -22.33 17.86 -5.20
N ASP A 252 -22.43 16.61 -4.76
CA ASP A 252 -23.21 16.25 -3.57
C ASP A 252 -22.33 15.81 -2.40
N ILE A 253 -21.08 15.44 -2.68
CA ILE A 253 -20.07 15.03 -1.68
C ILE A 253 -18.73 15.68 -2.07
N ILE A 254 -18.04 16.26 -1.11
CA ILE A 254 -16.63 16.65 -1.24
C ILE A 254 -15.78 15.63 -0.49
N HIS A 255 -14.87 14.98 -1.22
CA HIS A 255 -13.98 13.95 -0.69
C HIS A 255 -12.57 14.52 -0.49
N ILE A 256 -12.16 14.65 0.76
CA ILE A 256 -10.88 15.23 1.15
C ILE A 256 -9.76 14.19 1.05
N SER A 257 -8.80 14.48 0.20
CA SER A 257 -7.55 13.76 0.03
C SER A 257 -6.36 14.73 0.18
N ARG A 258 -5.15 14.30 -0.19
CA ARG A 258 -3.92 15.10 -0.06
C ARG A 258 -2.83 14.61 -0.99
N GLY A 259 -1.87 15.48 -1.29
CA GLY A 259 -0.65 15.15 -2.00
C GLY A 259 -0.75 15.30 -3.51
N ASN A 260 0.39 15.07 -4.15
CA ASN A 260 0.60 15.13 -5.59
C ASN A 260 1.33 13.86 -6.03
N ILE A 261 0.67 12.99 -6.80
CA ILE A 261 1.22 11.68 -7.18
C ILE A 261 2.45 11.77 -8.10
N PHE A 262 2.58 12.88 -8.80
CA PHE A 262 3.66 13.12 -9.76
C PHE A 262 4.83 13.95 -9.18
N PHE A 263 4.80 14.26 -7.90
CA PHE A 263 5.89 14.91 -7.19
C PHE A 263 6.44 13.96 -6.12
N ASN A 264 7.76 13.69 -6.14
CA ASN A 264 8.40 12.66 -5.32
C ASN A 264 7.87 12.62 -3.88
N TYR A 265 8.16 13.65 -3.09
CA TYR A 265 7.74 13.67 -1.67
C TYR A 265 6.22 13.82 -1.50
N GLY A 266 5.55 14.64 -2.32
CA GLY A 266 4.10 14.82 -2.30
C GLY A 266 3.32 13.51 -2.51
N SER A 267 3.88 12.57 -3.27
CA SER A 267 3.28 11.25 -3.53
C SER A 267 3.14 10.40 -2.27
N THR A 268 4.03 10.58 -1.28
CA THR A 268 3.99 9.85 0.00
C THR A 268 2.84 10.26 0.91
N TYR A 269 2.14 11.35 0.61
CA TYR A 269 0.88 11.74 1.23
C TYR A 269 -0.34 11.23 0.47
N THR A 270 -0.24 11.09 -0.86
CA THR A 270 -1.27 10.43 -1.67
C THR A 270 -1.38 8.95 -1.32
N ILE A 271 -0.23 8.29 -1.19
CA ILE A 271 -0.11 6.88 -0.79
C ILE A 271 0.72 6.81 0.50
N PRO A 272 0.09 6.95 1.68
CA PRO A 272 0.79 7.02 2.94
C PRO A 272 1.63 5.77 3.24
N THR A 273 2.89 5.99 3.56
CA THR A 273 3.91 5.00 3.92
C THR A 273 3.85 4.65 5.41
N TYR A 274 4.67 3.68 5.86
CA TYR A 274 4.76 3.35 7.29
C TYR A 274 5.48 4.43 8.14
N PHE A 275 6.17 5.38 7.52
CA PHE A 275 6.73 6.56 8.20
C PHE A 275 5.68 7.62 8.54
N LYS A 276 4.49 7.56 7.93
CA LYS A 276 3.44 8.55 8.14
C LYS A 276 2.50 8.15 9.28
N GLY A 277 2.05 9.17 10.03
CA GLY A 277 1.07 9.00 11.10
C GLY A 277 -0.31 8.57 10.61
N ARG A 278 -1.24 8.44 11.55
CA ARG A 278 -2.65 8.10 11.30
C ARG A 278 -3.47 9.35 11.01
N GLN A 279 -4.64 9.17 10.36
CA GLN A 279 -5.67 10.19 10.17
C GLN A 279 -5.16 11.48 9.51
N LEU A 280 -4.24 11.36 8.54
CA LEU A 280 -3.48 12.46 7.94
C LEU A 280 -4.33 13.64 7.42
N ASN A 281 -5.55 13.38 6.96
CA ASN A 281 -6.39 14.38 6.31
C ASN A 281 -7.59 14.79 7.16
N VAL A 282 -7.76 14.25 8.37
CA VAL A 282 -8.93 14.50 9.21
C VAL A 282 -9.03 15.97 9.66
N ALA A 283 -7.88 16.60 9.92
CA ALA A 283 -7.86 18.03 10.25
C ALA A 283 -8.35 18.90 9.07
N PHE A 284 -7.94 18.57 7.84
CA PHE A 284 -8.40 19.27 6.64
C PHE A 284 -9.90 19.05 6.39
N ALA A 285 -10.41 17.84 6.60
CA ALA A 285 -11.84 17.55 6.50
C ALA A 285 -12.64 18.36 7.53
N ALA A 286 -12.15 18.50 8.75
CA ALA A 286 -12.78 19.31 9.79
C ALA A 286 -12.83 20.81 9.40
N GLU A 287 -11.80 21.35 8.74
CA GLU A 287 -11.85 22.72 8.20
C GLU A 287 -12.85 22.84 7.06
N ALA A 288 -12.88 21.87 6.14
CA ALA A 288 -13.88 21.85 5.05
C ALA A 288 -15.32 21.78 5.59
N LYS A 289 -15.59 20.99 6.64
CA LYS A 289 -16.90 20.91 7.30
C LYS A 289 -17.42 22.24 7.82
N LYS A 290 -16.55 23.18 8.20
CA LYS A 290 -16.96 24.50 8.69
C LYS A 290 -17.51 25.39 7.56
N ARG A 291 -17.13 25.14 6.31
CA ARG A 291 -17.44 26.00 5.14
C ARG A 291 -18.44 25.37 4.18
N LEU A 292 -18.48 24.03 4.10
CA LEU A 292 -19.28 23.32 3.12
C LEU A 292 -20.66 22.96 3.66
N LYS A 293 -21.66 22.97 2.78
CA LYS A 293 -23.04 22.56 3.08
C LYS A 293 -23.34 21.12 2.68
N VAL A 294 -22.53 20.56 1.78
CA VAL A 294 -22.63 19.17 1.33
C VAL A 294 -21.85 18.24 2.28
N PRO A 295 -22.19 16.95 2.36
CA PRO A 295 -21.41 15.96 3.07
C PRO A 295 -19.93 15.97 2.70
N VAL A 296 -19.07 15.74 3.70
CA VAL A 296 -17.63 15.66 3.55
C VAL A 296 -17.17 14.23 3.81
N ALA A 297 -16.51 13.61 2.84
CA ALA A 297 -15.81 12.35 2.97
C ALA A 297 -14.33 12.59 3.27
N VAL A 298 -13.68 11.68 4.00
CA VAL A 298 -12.24 11.79 4.31
C VAL A 298 -11.52 10.47 4.15
N VAL A 299 -10.42 10.48 3.38
CA VAL A 299 -9.45 9.39 3.26
C VAL A 299 -8.09 9.85 3.83
N GLY A 300 -7.25 8.94 4.30
CA GLY A 300 -5.89 9.29 4.71
C GLY A 300 -5.42 8.53 5.95
N ASN A 301 -4.99 7.30 5.75
CA ASN A 301 -4.43 6.44 6.80
C ASN A 301 -5.35 6.24 8.02
N ILE A 302 -6.64 6.03 7.76
CA ILE A 302 -7.62 5.57 8.74
C ILE A 302 -7.61 4.04 8.70
N THR A 303 -7.53 3.37 9.85
CA THR A 303 -7.18 1.95 9.93
C THR A 303 -8.17 1.08 10.67
N SER A 304 -9.14 1.67 11.38
CA SER A 304 -10.09 0.94 12.20
C SER A 304 -11.49 1.55 12.18
N LEU A 305 -12.47 0.74 12.56
CA LEU A 305 -13.86 1.20 12.72
C LEU A 305 -14.01 2.15 13.92
N GLN A 306 -13.16 2.00 14.93
CA GLN A 306 -13.09 2.90 16.07
C GLN A 306 -12.68 4.32 15.67
N GLU A 307 -11.62 4.44 14.85
CA GLU A 307 -11.20 5.74 14.28
C GLU A 307 -12.31 6.36 13.43
N ALA A 308 -13.03 5.55 12.63
CA ALA A 308 -14.15 6.03 11.83
C ALA A 308 -15.28 6.58 12.70
N GLU A 309 -15.65 5.90 13.78
CA GLU A 309 -16.67 6.35 14.74
C GLU A 309 -16.26 7.67 15.41
N GLU A 310 -15.02 7.78 15.85
CA GLU A 310 -14.49 9.00 16.49
C GLU A 310 -14.51 10.20 15.53
N ILE A 311 -14.16 10.00 14.26
CA ILE A 311 -14.18 11.06 13.24
C ILE A 311 -15.59 11.56 12.98
N ILE A 312 -16.55 10.63 12.81
CA ILE A 312 -17.94 10.97 12.47
C ILE A 312 -18.66 11.56 13.68
N SER A 313 -18.54 10.94 14.86
CA SER A 313 -19.17 11.42 16.09
C SER A 313 -18.69 12.80 16.52
N ALA A 314 -17.41 13.11 16.24
CA ALA A 314 -16.84 14.44 16.49
C ALA A 314 -17.22 15.48 15.40
N GLY A 315 -18.01 15.11 14.39
CA GLY A 315 -18.43 16.00 13.29
C GLY A 315 -17.29 16.45 12.38
N LYS A 316 -16.18 15.72 12.35
CA LYS A 316 -15.02 16.07 11.51
C LYS A 316 -15.19 15.67 10.04
N ALA A 317 -15.99 14.64 9.79
CA ALA A 317 -16.43 14.22 8.45
C ALA A 317 -17.80 13.53 8.56
N ASP A 318 -18.49 13.34 7.42
CA ASP A 318 -19.75 12.62 7.31
C ASP A 318 -19.56 11.19 6.82
N ILE A 319 -18.50 10.94 6.06
CA ILE A 319 -18.15 9.65 5.47
C ILE A 319 -16.66 9.39 5.72
N VAL A 320 -16.34 8.18 6.15
CA VAL A 320 -14.95 7.73 6.29
C VAL A 320 -14.61 6.75 5.19
N VAL A 321 -13.46 6.99 4.56
CA VAL A 321 -13.01 6.27 3.38
C VAL A 321 -11.72 5.50 3.69
N MET A 322 -11.73 4.19 3.48
CA MET A 322 -10.58 3.32 3.70
C MET A 322 -10.35 2.42 2.49
N ALA A 323 -9.10 2.00 2.25
CA ALA A 323 -8.73 0.98 1.27
C ALA A 323 -7.81 -0.06 1.89
N LYS A 324 -6.57 0.33 2.22
CA LYS A 324 -5.53 -0.61 2.68
C LYS A 324 -5.92 -1.40 3.94
N ALA A 325 -6.79 -0.85 4.81
CA ALA A 325 -7.30 -1.56 5.97
C ALA A 325 -8.22 -2.74 5.56
N TYR A 326 -9.13 -2.51 4.61
CA TYR A 326 -9.98 -3.57 4.05
C TYR A 326 -9.19 -4.59 3.23
N MET A 327 -8.15 -4.15 2.50
CA MET A 327 -7.25 -5.05 1.77
C MET A 327 -6.50 -5.99 2.71
N ALA A 328 -6.12 -5.50 3.89
CA ALA A 328 -5.46 -6.30 4.90
C ALA A 328 -6.42 -7.29 5.56
N ASP A 329 -7.67 -6.87 5.81
CA ASP A 329 -8.72 -7.71 6.41
C ASP A 329 -10.10 -7.32 5.87
N GLU A 330 -10.66 -8.12 4.97
CA GLU A 330 -12.01 -7.93 4.41
C GLU A 330 -13.10 -8.03 5.48
N ASN A 331 -12.82 -8.71 6.58
CA ASN A 331 -13.74 -8.88 7.69
C ASN A 331 -13.61 -7.80 8.78
N LEU A 332 -12.85 -6.71 8.52
CA LEU A 332 -12.63 -5.62 9.48
C LEU A 332 -13.94 -5.14 10.12
N ILE A 333 -14.94 -4.80 9.29
CA ILE A 333 -16.24 -4.33 9.79
C ILE A 333 -16.93 -5.44 10.57
N HIS A 334 -17.01 -6.64 10.03
CA HIS A 334 -17.73 -7.77 10.62
C HIS A 334 -17.13 -8.20 11.97
N LYS A 335 -15.81 -8.27 12.09
CA LYS A 335 -15.11 -8.55 13.35
C LYS A 335 -15.38 -7.44 14.37
N SER A 336 -15.22 -6.18 13.98
CA SER A 336 -15.39 -5.04 14.88
C SER A 336 -16.81 -4.93 15.47
N ILE A 337 -17.86 -5.10 14.66
CA ILE A 337 -19.26 -5.03 15.15
C ILE A 337 -19.63 -6.19 16.08
N ARG A 338 -18.96 -7.34 15.94
CA ARG A 338 -19.12 -8.51 16.81
C ARG A 338 -18.32 -8.40 18.12
N GLY A 339 -17.48 -7.38 18.26
CA GLY A 339 -16.66 -7.16 19.44
C GLY A 339 -15.28 -7.81 19.40
N HIS A 340 -14.81 -8.17 18.22
CA HIS A 340 -13.54 -8.81 17.95
C HIS A 340 -12.62 -7.88 17.13
N ALA A 341 -12.56 -6.60 17.50
CA ALA A 341 -11.73 -5.62 16.79
C ALA A 341 -10.24 -5.95 16.89
N GLU A 342 -9.82 -6.61 17.96
CA GLU A 342 -8.45 -7.11 18.18
C GLU A 342 -8.04 -8.21 17.20
N ASP A 343 -9.01 -8.92 16.60
CA ASP A 343 -8.77 -9.98 15.62
C ASP A 343 -8.66 -9.44 14.19
N VAL A 344 -8.85 -8.14 14.00
CA VAL A 344 -8.65 -7.50 12.69
C VAL A 344 -7.15 -7.49 12.35
N ARG A 345 -6.80 -8.03 11.18
CA ARG A 345 -5.42 -8.03 10.65
C ARG A 345 -5.00 -6.61 10.29
N PRO A 346 -4.02 -6.01 10.98
CA PRO A 346 -3.61 -4.64 10.70
C PRO A 346 -2.76 -4.54 9.44
N CYS A 347 -3.00 -3.51 8.62
CA CYS A 347 -2.17 -3.21 7.45
C CYS A 347 -0.77 -2.75 7.89
N THR A 348 0.29 -3.34 7.33
CA THR A 348 1.70 -2.99 7.61
C THR A 348 2.19 -1.71 6.94
N ARG A 349 1.41 -1.12 6.04
CA ARG A 349 1.82 0.02 5.20
C ARG A 349 3.06 -0.24 4.34
N CYS A 350 3.33 -1.51 4.02
CA CYS A 350 4.47 -1.92 3.19
C CYS A 350 4.38 -1.46 1.74
N ASP A 351 3.20 -1.04 1.29
CA ASP A 351 2.88 -0.59 -0.07
C ASP A 351 3.06 -1.63 -1.17
N TRP A 352 3.08 -2.91 -0.83
CA TRP A 352 3.14 -3.99 -1.81
C TRP A 352 1.97 -3.95 -2.81
N CYS A 353 0.78 -3.57 -2.35
CA CYS A 353 -0.41 -3.42 -3.19
C CYS A 353 -0.28 -2.29 -4.23
N GLY A 354 0.29 -1.13 -3.85
CA GLY A 354 0.58 -0.03 -4.78
C GLY A 354 1.73 -0.34 -5.73
N ASN A 355 2.76 -1.01 -5.22
CA ASN A 355 3.93 -1.37 -6.01
C ASN A 355 3.61 -2.37 -7.16
N ALA A 356 2.64 -3.27 -6.95
CA ALA A 356 2.19 -4.18 -7.99
C ALA A 356 1.71 -3.43 -9.25
N ASN A 357 0.97 -2.33 -9.07
CA ASN A 357 0.50 -1.50 -10.18
C ASN A 357 1.65 -0.82 -10.94
N ASN A 358 2.69 -0.38 -10.23
CA ASN A 358 3.87 0.22 -10.84
C ASN A 358 4.62 -0.75 -11.77
N TYR A 359 4.47 -2.06 -11.54
CA TYR A 359 5.02 -3.11 -12.41
C TYR A 359 3.99 -3.68 -13.39
N GLY A 360 2.82 -3.05 -13.54
CA GLY A 360 1.78 -3.50 -14.46
C GLY A 360 1.15 -4.85 -14.10
N THR A 361 1.19 -5.24 -12.82
CA THR A 361 0.59 -6.48 -12.32
C THR A 361 -0.65 -6.19 -11.49
N SER A 362 -1.59 -7.15 -11.41
CA SER A 362 -2.78 -6.99 -10.60
C SER A 362 -2.44 -6.84 -9.11
N MET A 363 -3.26 -6.06 -8.41
CA MET A 363 -3.10 -5.75 -6.99
C MET A 363 -3.01 -7.01 -6.12
N ARG A 364 -2.06 -7.01 -5.16
CA ARG A 364 -1.83 -8.07 -4.16
C ARG A 364 -1.58 -7.45 -2.80
N CYS A 365 -1.80 -8.21 -1.72
CA CYS A 365 -1.44 -7.80 -0.37
C CYS A 365 -0.33 -8.69 0.19
N ALA A 366 0.65 -8.09 0.87
CA ALA A 366 1.78 -8.82 1.46
C ALA A 366 1.36 -9.75 2.60
N ILE A 367 0.27 -9.42 3.29
CA ILE A 367 -0.19 -10.11 4.50
C ILE A 367 -1.57 -10.75 4.35
N ASN A 368 -2.28 -10.50 3.25
CA ASN A 368 -3.56 -11.12 2.91
C ASN A 368 -3.49 -11.77 1.52
N PRO A 369 -3.09 -13.04 1.43
CA PRO A 369 -3.02 -13.76 0.14
C PRO A 369 -4.39 -13.97 -0.51
N MET A 370 -5.49 -13.74 0.23
CA MET A 370 -6.88 -13.89 -0.24
C MET A 370 -7.42 -12.62 -0.92
N LEU A 371 -6.67 -11.51 -0.93
CA LEU A 371 -7.13 -10.24 -1.50
C LEU A 371 -7.74 -10.42 -2.90
N GLY A 372 -9.02 -10.09 -3.04
CA GLY A 372 -9.76 -10.16 -4.29
C GLY A 372 -10.02 -11.56 -4.82
N LYS A 373 -9.89 -12.59 -3.99
CA LYS A 373 -10.20 -13.98 -4.32
C LYS A 373 -11.46 -14.41 -3.56
N ASP A 374 -12.39 -15.02 -4.26
CA ASP A 374 -13.58 -15.66 -3.67
C ASP A 374 -13.26 -17.14 -3.39
N LEU A 375 -12.29 -17.39 -2.53
CA LEU A 375 -11.84 -18.72 -2.14
C LEU A 375 -12.30 -19.04 -0.72
N ASP A 376 -13.08 -20.12 -0.58
CA ASP A 376 -13.41 -20.68 0.72
C ASP A 376 -12.43 -21.81 1.07
N LEU A 377 -11.52 -21.54 2.00
CA LEU A 377 -10.49 -22.51 2.41
C LEU A 377 -11.09 -23.78 3.02
N THR A 378 -12.24 -23.66 3.69
CA THR A 378 -12.88 -24.82 4.34
C THR A 378 -13.40 -25.85 3.35
N THR A 379 -13.65 -25.44 2.10
CA THR A 379 -14.09 -26.37 1.03
C THR A 379 -12.94 -27.12 0.37
N LEU A 380 -11.68 -26.76 0.63
CA LEU A 380 -10.51 -27.40 0.03
C LEU A 380 -10.17 -28.74 0.70
N VAL A 381 -10.61 -28.95 1.92
CA VAL A 381 -10.45 -30.22 2.66
C VAL A 381 -11.78 -30.94 2.73
N LYS A 382 -11.84 -32.15 2.19
CA LYS A 382 -13.02 -33.00 2.30
C LYS A 382 -13.10 -33.64 3.68
N PRO A 383 -14.31 -33.87 4.22
CA PRO A 383 -14.45 -34.63 5.47
C PRO A 383 -13.73 -35.98 5.39
N GLY A 384 -12.86 -36.26 6.35
CA GLY A 384 -12.08 -37.49 6.41
C GLY A 384 -10.72 -37.46 5.71
N GLU A 385 -10.36 -36.35 5.07
CA GLU A 385 -9.04 -36.15 4.44
C GLU A 385 -8.11 -35.27 5.31
N GLU A 386 -8.34 -35.22 6.63
CA GLU A 386 -7.45 -34.53 7.55
C GLU A 386 -6.04 -35.11 7.49
N LYS A 387 -5.04 -34.25 7.30
CA LYS A 387 -3.61 -34.61 7.31
C LYS A 387 -2.92 -34.02 8.52
N HIS A 388 -1.88 -34.69 9.00
CA HIS A 388 -0.94 -34.15 9.97
C HIS A 388 0.18 -33.45 9.22
N VAL A 389 0.26 -32.12 9.34
CA VAL A 389 1.29 -31.31 8.67
C VAL A 389 2.25 -30.74 9.70
N MET A 390 3.54 -31.02 9.51
CA MET A 390 4.62 -30.46 10.32
C MET A 390 5.13 -29.16 9.69
N VAL A 391 5.08 -28.05 10.43
CA VAL A 391 5.61 -26.75 10.03
C VAL A 391 6.90 -26.48 10.81
N ILE A 392 8.00 -26.23 10.11
CA ILE A 392 9.34 -26.06 10.69
C ILE A 392 9.79 -24.61 10.53
N GLY A 393 9.81 -23.86 11.64
CA GLY A 393 10.11 -22.43 11.71
C GLY A 393 8.87 -21.59 12.04
N GLY A 394 8.97 -20.77 13.08
CA GLY A 394 7.91 -19.91 13.61
C GLY A 394 7.99 -18.46 13.11
N GLY A 395 8.68 -18.20 11.99
CA GLY A 395 8.67 -16.91 11.31
C GLY A 395 7.35 -16.67 10.56
N PRO A 396 7.20 -15.52 9.84
CA PRO A 396 5.94 -15.15 9.18
C PRO A 396 5.44 -16.21 8.21
N GLY A 397 6.32 -16.84 7.42
CA GLY A 397 5.93 -17.92 6.52
C GLY A 397 5.38 -19.14 7.26
N GLY A 398 6.01 -19.56 8.36
CA GLY A 398 5.53 -20.69 9.15
C GLY A 398 4.22 -20.38 9.87
N MET A 399 4.06 -19.17 10.42
CA MET A 399 2.82 -18.71 11.04
C MET A 399 1.65 -18.68 10.03
N MET A 400 1.88 -18.12 8.83
CA MET A 400 0.90 -18.11 7.74
C MET A 400 0.51 -19.53 7.32
N ALA A 401 1.48 -20.44 7.17
CA ALA A 401 1.21 -21.84 6.84
C ALA A 401 0.36 -22.52 7.90
N ALA A 402 0.72 -22.36 9.19
CA ALA A 402 0.00 -23.00 10.29
C ALA A 402 -1.46 -22.52 10.38
N GLN A 403 -1.70 -21.21 10.30
CA GLN A 403 -3.06 -20.65 10.29
C GLN A 403 -3.87 -21.16 9.10
N THR A 404 -3.31 -21.10 7.89
CA THR A 404 -3.99 -21.55 6.67
C THR A 404 -4.36 -23.03 6.72
N LEU A 405 -3.44 -23.89 7.13
CA LEU A 405 -3.66 -25.34 7.27
C LEU A 405 -4.73 -25.66 8.32
N ARG A 406 -4.73 -24.93 9.45
CA ARG A 406 -5.77 -25.09 10.48
C ARG A 406 -7.13 -24.65 9.99
N GLU A 407 -7.20 -23.55 9.24
CA GLU A 407 -8.45 -23.09 8.61
C GLU A 407 -8.99 -24.09 7.58
N MET A 408 -8.10 -24.78 6.86
CA MET A 408 -8.46 -25.89 5.97
C MET A 408 -8.88 -27.18 6.70
N GLY A 409 -8.67 -27.29 8.02
CA GLY A 409 -9.08 -28.43 8.83
C GLY A 409 -7.99 -29.49 9.08
N HIS A 410 -6.74 -29.23 8.69
CA HIS A 410 -5.63 -30.15 8.96
C HIS A 410 -5.16 -30.09 10.42
N ARG A 411 -4.58 -31.20 10.93
CA ARG A 411 -3.81 -31.20 12.19
C ARG A 411 -2.42 -30.60 11.90
N VAL A 412 -2.00 -29.63 12.71
CA VAL A 412 -0.73 -28.92 12.50
C VAL A 412 0.12 -28.97 13.76
N SER A 413 1.40 -29.32 13.61
CA SER A 413 2.44 -29.15 14.62
C SER A 413 3.51 -28.18 14.11
N LEU A 414 3.65 -27.03 14.79
CA LEU A 414 4.63 -25.99 14.46
C LEU A 414 5.80 -26.05 15.42
N TYR A 415 7.01 -26.10 14.89
CA TYR A 415 8.26 -26.17 15.64
C TYR A 415 9.10 -24.91 15.42
N GLU A 416 9.52 -24.27 16.51
CA GLU A 416 10.39 -23.10 16.50
C GLU A 416 11.59 -23.33 17.43
N LYS A 417 12.81 -23.07 16.92
CA LYS A 417 14.06 -23.26 17.67
C LYS A 417 14.25 -22.28 18.82
N SER A 418 13.67 -21.06 18.70
CA SER A 418 13.73 -20.02 19.72
C SER A 418 12.58 -20.14 20.73
N ASP A 419 12.64 -19.28 21.76
CA ASP A 419 11.64 -19.20 22.83
C ASP A 419 10.35 -18.47 22.42
N ARG A 420 10.28 -17.95 21.18
CA ARG A 420 9.16 -17.12 20.67
C ARG A 420 8.99 -17.24 19.17
N LEU A 421 7.75 -16.97 18.72
CA LEU A 421 7.41 -16.82 17.31
C LEU A 421 7.86 -15.44 16.76
N GLY A 422 7.84 -15.30 15.46
CA GLY A 422 8.07 -14.04 14.74
C GLY A 422 9.34 -14.03 13.88
N GLY A 423 10.32 -14.91 14.14
CA GLY A 423 11.55 -14.98 13.37
C GLY A 423 12.26 -13.60 13.30
N LEU A 424 12.83 -13.26 12.15
CA LEU A 424 13.54 -11.98 11.94
C LEU A 424 12.64 -10.73 12.02
N LEU A 425 11.31 -10.86 11.95
CA LEU A 425 10.42 -9.72 12.18
C LEU A 425 10.53 -9.16 13.60
N ASN A 426 10.94 -9.96 14.57
CA ASN A 426 11.20 -9.47 15.93
C ASN A 426 12.27 -8.38 15.95
N ASP A 427 13.28 -8.46 15.10
CA ASP A 427 14.31 -7.42 14.95
C ASP A 427 13.82 -6.28 14.03
N ALA A 428 13.24 -6.62 12.88
CA ALA A 428 12.82 -5.63 11.88
C ALA A 428 11.69 -4.68 12.32
N THR A 429 11.05 -4.90 13.48
CA THR A 429 9.91 -4.09 13.95
C THR A 429 10.23 -3.16 15.11
N VAL A 430 11.48 -3.07 15.55
CA VAL A 430 11.87 -2.32 16.76
C VAL A 430 11.81 -0.81 16.56
N ALA A 431 12.29 -0.31 15.42
CA ALA A 431 12.32 1.12 15.14
C ALA A 431 10.93 1.77 15.33
N SER A 432 10.90 2.99 15.88
CA SER A 432 9.65 3.69 16.25
C SER A 432 8.70 3.85 15.06
N PHE A 433 9.20 4.14 13.86
CA PHE A 433 8.43 4.28 12.63
C PHE A 433 7.88 2.95 12.07
N LYS A 434 8.27 1.79 12.65
CA LYS A 434 7.77 0.46 12.28
C LYS A 434 6.51 0.03 13.06
N GLU A 435 5.78 0.96 13.67
CA GLU A 435 4.57 0.66 14.47
C GLU A 435 3.60 -0.28 13.77
N TYR A 436 3.29 -0.02 12.49
CA TYR A 436 2.32 -0.83 11.72
C TYR A 436 2.77 -2.29 11.55
N MET A 437 4.06 -2.50 11.32
CA MET A 437 4.62 -3.84 11.18
C MET A 437 4.67 -4.57 12.53
N ARG A 438 4.97 -3.84 13.62
CA ARG A 438 4.95 -4.36 14.99
C ARG A 438 3.54 -4.78 15.41
N LEU A 439 2.50 -4.00 15.09
CA LEU A 439 1.10 -4.36 15.32
C LEU A 439 0.70 -5.62 14.55
N TYR A 440 1.16 -5.75 13.30
CA TYR A 440 0.94 -6.95 12.51
C TYR A 440 1.62 -8.17 13.14
N LEU A 441 2.89 -8.07 13.52
CA LEU A 441 3.61 -9.16 14.17
C LEU A 441 2.92 -9.64 15.46
N GLN A 442 2.48 -8.71 16.31
CA GLN A 442 1.74 -9.03 17.53
C GLN A 442 0.41 -9.72 17.23
N TRP A 443 -0.30 -9.26 16.20
CA TRP A 443 -1.53 -9.89 15.72
C TRP A 443 -1.25 -11.30 15.20
N ASP A 444 -0.24 -11.48 14.35
CA ASP A 444 0.10 -12.74 13.70
C ASP A 444 0.52 -13.83 14.72
N ILE A 445 1.34 -13.46 15.70
CA ILE A 445 1.69 -14.31 16.83
C ILE A 445 0.43 -14.73 17.59
N ARG A 446 -0.44 -13.78 17.96
CA ARG A 446 -1.67 -14.05 18.71
C ARG A 446 -2.61 -14.98 17.94
N GLN A 447 -2.82 -14.74 16.63
CA GLN A 447 -3.66 -15.60 15.80
C GLN A 447 -3.06 -17.01 15.64
N THR A 448 -1.74 -17.12 15.49
CA THR A 448 -1.06 -18.42 15.41
C THR A 448 -1.21 -19.20 16.70
N MET A 449 -1.03 -18.56 17.86
CA MET A 449 -1.21 -19.21 19.17
C MET A 449 -2.66 -19.67 19.41
N ALA A 450 -3.63 -18.97 18.81
CA ALA A 450 -5.06 -19.26 18.96
C ALA A 450 -5.63 -20.19 17.87
N CYS A 451 -4.92 -20.46 16.77
CA CYS A 451 -5.45 -21.22 15.63
C CYS A 451 -5.69 -22.73 15.90
N GLY A 452 -5.19 -23.25 17.03
CA GLY A 452 -5.33 -24.65 17.39
C GLY A 452 -4.24 -25.56 16.82
N ALA A 453 -3.12 -25.01 16.35
CA ALA A 453 -1.91 -25.77 16.05
C ALA A 453 -1.18 -26.15 17.36
N GLU A 454 -0.52 -27.32 17.37
CA GLU A 454 0.42 -27.71 18.45
C GLU A 454 1.73 -26.92 18.25
N ILE A 455 2.07 -26.03 19.19
CA ILE A 455 3.24 -25.15 19.06
C ILE A 455 4.35 -25.61 20.00
N HIS A 456 5.51 -25.94 19.43
CA HIS A 456 6.71 -26.44 20.12
C HIS A 456 7.82 -25.39 20.01
N LEU A 457 7.93 -24.50 21.01
CA LEU A 457 9.03 -23.56 21.15
C LEU A 457 10.29 -24.24 21.70
N ASN A 458 11.45 -23.57 21.59
CA ASN A 458 12.75 -24.09 22.02
C ASN A 458 13.09 -25.49 21.44
N THR A 459 12.58 -25.77 20.23
CA THR A 459 12.69 -27.09 19.60
C THR A 459 13.26 -26.98 18.19
N ALA A 460 14.57 -27.22 18.06
CA ALA A 460 15.23 -27.32 16.77
C ALA A 460 14.90 -28.67 16.11
N VAL A 461 14.33 -28.61 14.91
CA VAL A 461 13.95 -29.83 14.17
C VAL A 461 15.18 -30.47 13.53
N THR A 462 15.32 -31.78 13.70
CA THR A 462 16.29 -32.62 13.00
C THR A 462 15.57 -33.61 12.08
N PRO A 463 16.26 -34.25 11.12
CA PRO A 463 15.65 -35.30 10.30
C PRO A 463 15.05 -36.43 11.11
N GLU A 464 15.71 -36.81 12.21
CA GLU A 464 15.26 -37.90 13.12
C GLU A 464 13.93 -37.51 13.82
N LEU A 465 13.75 -36.25 14.20
CA LEU A 465 12.49 -35.75 14.76
C LEU A 465 11.36 -35.81 13.72
N VAL A 466 11.63 -35.49 12.45
CA VAL A 466 10.63 -35.61 11.37
C VAL A 466 10.24 -37.10 11.19
N GLU A 467 11.20 -38.02 11.20
CA GLU A 467 10.94 -39.45 11.11
C GLU A 467 10.11 -39.96 12.32
N GLN A 468 10.41 -39.47 13.52
CA GLN A 468 9.68 -39.84 14.76
C GLN A 468 8.24 -39.30 14.73
N VAL A 469 8.01 -38.05 14.28
CA VAL A 469 6.68 -37.43 14.19
C VAL A 469 5.87 -38.05 13.05
N ASN A 470 6.53 -38.50 11.99
CA ASN A 470 5.97 -39.14 10.81
C ASN A 470 4.75 -38.37 10.25
N PRO A 471 4.90 -37.09 9.86
CA PRO A 471 3.80 -36.29 9.33
C PRO A 471 3.45 -36.69 7.88
N ASP A 472 2.22 -36.41 7.44
CA ASP A 472 1.78 -36.63 6.07
C ASP A 472 2.44 -35.63 5.09
N ALA A 473 2.78 -34.43 5.58
CA ALA A 473 3.50 -33.39 4.82
C ALA A 473 4.34 -32.50 5.75
N VAL A 474 5.37 -31.88 5.17
CA VAL A 474 6.29 -30.97 5.88
C VAL A 474 6.37 -29.64 5.13
N ILE A 475 6.19 -28.53 5.86
CA ILE A 475 6.52 -27.19 5.35
C ILE A 475 7.77 -26.69 6.07
N VAL A 476 8.85 -26.44 5.31
CA VAL A 476 10.12 -25.92 5.83
C VAL A 476 10.14 -24.40 5.61
N ALA A 477 10.09 -23.65 6.72
CA ALA A 477 10.09 -22.19 6.77
C ALA A 477 11.20 -21.67 7.71
N THR A 478 12.38 -22.30 7.66
CA THR A 478 13.52 -22.04 8.57
C THR A 478 14.17 -20.69 8.38
N GLY A 479 13.82 -19.96 7.30
CA GLY A 479 14.24 -18.59 7.07
C GLY A 479 15.73 -18.46 6.75
N SER A 480 16.37 -17.45 7.33
CA SER A 480 17.75 -17.05 7.05
C SER A 480 18.47 -16.63 8.32
N SER A 481 19.80 -16.48 8.20
CA SER A 481 20.67 -15.97 9.26
C SER A 481 21.55 -14.84 8.73
N TYR A 482 21.92 -13.88 9.60
CA TYR A 482 22.80 -12.78 9.23
C TYR A 482 24.15 -13.27 8.68
N VAL A 483 24.64 -12.57 7.65
CA VAL A 483 25.94 -12.87 7.06
C VAL A 483 27.04 -12.29 7.96
N HIS A 484 28.02 -13.13 8.32
CA HIS A 484 29.23 -12.74 9.01
C HIS A 484 30.43 -13.12 8.12
N PRO A 485 30.88 -12.23 7.23
CA PRO A 485 31.95 -12.52 6.27
C PRO A 485 33.33 -12.53 6.97
N PRO A 486 34.32 -13.25 6.43
CA PRO A 486 35.65 -13.30 7.02
C PRO A 486 36.47 -12.03 6.67
N ILE A 487 36.03 -10.88 7.16
CA ILE A 487 36.72 -9.60 6.99
C ILE A 487 37.68 -9.37 8.17
N PRO A 488 38.95 -9.02 7.99
CA PRO A 488 39.87 -8.71 9.08
C PRO A 488 39.30 -7.66 10.03
N GLY A 489 39.36 -7.94 11.32
CA GLY A 489 38.86 -7.03 12.39
C GLY A 489 37.35 -7.06 12.63
N ILE A 490 36.59 -7.96 11.99
CA ILE A 490 35.13 -8.04 12.15
C ILE A 490 34.68 -8.40 13.60
N ASP A 491 35.56 -9.04 14.37
CA ASP A 491 35.31 -9.43 15.76
C ASP A 491 35.72 -8.36 16.79
N LEU A 492 36.11 -7.15 16.35
CA LEU A 492 36.40 -6.04 17.26
C LEU A 492 35.15 -5.61 18.04
N GLU A 493 35.37 -5.15 19.29
CA GLU A 493 34.27 -4.70 20.16
C GLU A 493 33.42 -3.58 19.54
N LYS A 494 34.00 -2.73 18.68
CA LYS A 494 33.29 -1.69 17.93
C LYS A 494 32.36 -2.23 16.84
N VAL A 495 32.56 -3.44 16.37
CA VAL A 495 31.72 -4.07 15.35
C VAL A 495 30.49 -4.66 16.03
N LYS A 496 29.32 -4.24 15.58
CA LYS A 496 28.02 -4.62 16.13
C LYS A 496 27.14 -5.20 15.05
N THR A 497 26.24 -6.11 15.40
CA THR A 497 25.21 -6.54 14.48
C THR A 497 24.07 -5.52 14.41
N VAL A 498 23.42 -5.37 13.25
CA VAL A 498 22.24 -4.50 13.11
C VAL A 498 21.15 -4.89 14.10
N SER A 499 20.95 -6.19 14.35
CA SER A 499 19.98 -6.71 15.32
C SER A 499 20.26 -6.23 16.75
N ASP A 500 21.53 -6.23 17.18
CA ASP A 500 21.87 -5.78 18.55
C ASP A 500 21.70 -4.27 18.71
N VAL A 501 22.00 -3.51 17.65
CA VAL A 501 21.83 -2.05 17.64
C VAL A 501 20.35 -1.66 17.65
N GLU A 502 19.55 -2.22 16.74
CA GLU A 502 18.11 -1.93 16.67
C GLU A 502 17.38 -2.31 17.96
N ASN A 503 17.77 -3.41 18.60
CA ASN A 503 17.19 -3.85 19.88
C ASN A 503 17.82 -3.18 21.11
N HIS A 504 18.71 -2.20 20.95
CA HIS A 504 19.40 -1.51 22.04
C HIS A 504 20.14 -2.45 23.02
N ARG A 505 20.59 -3.63 22.52
CA ARG A 505 21.37 -4.59 23.32
C ARG A 505 22.82 -4.18 23.53
N THR A 506 23.29 -3.28 22.69
CA THR A 506 24.66 -2.75 22.73
C THR A 506 24.65 -1.24 22.54
N PRO A 507 25.46 -0.48 23.32
CA PRO A 507 25.58 0.94 23.11
C PRO A 507 26.34 1.22 21.79
N VAL A 508 25.95 2.31 21.14
CA VAL A 508 26.70 2.92 20.04
C VAL A 508 27.12 4.33 20.46
N GLY A 509 28.25 4.82 20.01
CA GLY A 509 28.71 6.17 20.31
C GLY A 509 27.94 7.25 19.54
N GLU A 510 28.58 8.40 19.35
CA GLU A 510 28.00 9.53 18.60
C GLU A 510 28.17 9.42 17.10
N GLN A 511 29.27 8.79 16.64
CA GLN A 511 29.58 8.62 15.23
C GLN A 511 29.52 7.14 14.85
N VAL A 512 28.59 6.80 13.96
CA VAL A 512 28.28 5.41 13.60
C VAL A 512 28.47 5.20 12.10
N VAL A 513 29.19 4.13 11.73
CA VAL A 513 29.29 3.68 10.36
C VAL A 513 28.41 2.44 10.16
N VAL A 514 27.41 2.53 9.31
CA VAL A 514 26.54 1.41 8.93
C VAL A 514 27.12 0.76 7.66
N CYS A 515 27.47 -0.50 7.75
CA CYS A 515 28.02 -1.30 6.68
C CYS A 515 26.90 -2.09 5.98
N GLY A 516 26.40 -1.55 4.85
CA GLY A 516 25.33 -2.12 4.05
C GLY A 516 24.25 -1.10 3.67
N GLY A 517 24.08 -0.84 2.37
CA GLY A 517 23.10 0.08 1.77
C GLY A 517 21.77 -0.60 1.40
N GLY A 518 21.50 -1.79 1.93
CA GLY A 518 20.20 -2.45 1.79
C GLY A 518 19.12 -1.81 2.68
N ILE A 519 17.86 -2.26 2.53
CA ILE A 519 16.70 -1.71 3.28
C ILE A 519 16.97 -1.69 4.78
N VAL A 520 17.47 -2.77 5.36
CA VAL A 520 17.73 -2.90 6.80
C VAL A 520 18.78 -1.89 7.28
N GLY A 521 19.89 -1.74 6.54
CA GLY A 521 20.96 -0.81 6.91
C GLY A 521 20.51 0.64 6.85
N LEU A 522 19.73 1.02 5.83
CA LEU A 522 19.22 2.38 5.67
C LEU A 522 18.13 2.71 6.71
N GLU A 523 17.26 1.76 7.06
CA GLU A 523 16.28 1.94 8.13
C GLU A 523 16.95 2.06 9.51
N CYS A 524 17.99 1.25 9.77
CA CYS A 524 18.83 1.39 10.96
C CYS A 524 19.50 2.78 10.99
N ALA A 525 20.02 3.27 9.86
CA ALA A 525 20.62 4.60 9.76
C ALA A 525 19.62 5.72 10.05
N VAL A 526 18.38 5.62 9.57
CA VAL A 526 17.30 6.56 9.93
C VAL A 526 17.01 6.51 11.43
N MET A 527 16.89 5.32 12.03
CA MET A 527 16.66 5.16 13.46
C MET A 527 17.76 5.85 14.29
N LEU A 528 19.02 5.58 13.97
CA LEU A 528 20.17 6.21 14.63
C LEU A 528 20.20 7.74 14.43
N GLY A 529 19.88 8.21 13.22
CA GLY A 529 19.75 9.64 12.94
C GLY A 529 18.63 10.31 13.73
N MET A 530 17.49 9.63 13.94
CA MET A 530 16.41 10.10 14.84
C MET A 530 16.86 10.18 16.29
N GLU A 531 17.80 9.36 16.72
CA GLU A 531 18.43 9.38 18.05
C GLU A 531 19.54 10.44 18.15
N GLY A 532 19.78 11.23 17.09
CA GLY A 532 20.76 12.32 17.05
C GLY A 532 22.19 11.88 16.74
N LYS A 533 22.39 10.63 16.29
CA LYS A 533 23.73 10.13 15.92
C LYS A 533 24.16 10.68 14.56
N LYS A 534 25.48 10.84 14.37
CA LYS A 534 26.11 11.11 13.07
C LYS A 534 26.33 9.78 12.35
N VAL A 535 25.59 9.55 11.27
CA VAL A 535 25.58 8.26 10.59
C VAL A 535 26.16 8.38 9.18
N THR A 536 27.07 7.48 8.85
CA THR A 536 27.54 7.25 7.49
C THR A 536 27.20 5.82 7.08
N VAL A 537 26.52 5.65 5.95
CA VAL A 537 26.24 4.32 5.36
C VAL A 537 27.21 4.08 4.23
N ILE A 538 27.86 2.93 4.23
CA ILE A 538 28.79 2.52 3.18
C ILE A 538 28.37 1.18 2.58
N ASP A 539 28.50 1.01 1.27
CA ASP A 539 28.30 -0.27 0.59
C ASP A 539 29.12 -0.35 -0.69
N GLN A 540 29.45 -1.57 -1.12
CA GLN A 540 30.13 -1.84 -2.40
C GLN A 540 29.22 -1.61 -3.62
N ILE A 541 27.90 -1.65 -3.47
CA ILE A 541 26.95 -1.33 -4.54
C ILE A 541 26.92 0.18 -4.79
N PRO A 542 26.61 0.64 -6.01
CA PRO A 542 26.48 2.05 -6.30
C PRO A 542 25.22 2.65 -5.64
N LEU A 543 25.24 3.97 -5.39
CA LEU A 543 24.18 4.68 -4.65
C LEU A 543 22.77 4.48 -5.22
N GLU A 544 22.64 4.42 -6.53
CA GLU A 544 21.37 4.20 -7.23
C GLU A 544 20.77 2.80 -6.98
N LYS A 545 21.52 1.91 -6.35
CA LYS A 545 21.08 0.56 -5.95
C LYS A 545 20.78 0.45 -4.46
N PHE A 546 20.94 1.53 -3.70
CA PHE A 546 20.57 1.53 -2.29
C PHE A 546 19.07 1.30 -2.12
N ALA A 547 18.69 0.46 -1.14
CA ALA A 547 17.32 -0.01 -0.92
C ALA A 547 16.63 -0.66 -2.15
N ASP A 548 17.40 -1.24 -3.09
CA ASP A 548 16.82 -1.92 -4.27
C ASP A 548 15.77 -2.96 -3.83
N GLY A 549 14.64 -3.01 -4.54
CA GLY A 549 13.50 -3.86 -4.21
C GLY A 549 12.51 -3.27 -3.18
N MET A 550 12.80 -2.11 -2.58
CA MET A 550 11.82 -1.43 -1.73
C MET A 550 10.67 -0.85 -2.58
N PRO A 551 9.39 -0.97 -2.13
CA PRO A 551 8.27 -0.32 -2.81
C PRO A 551 8.46 1.19 -2.94
N VAL A 552 8.12 1.71 -4.13
CA VAL A 552 8.50 3.06 -4.61
C VAL A 552 8.20 4.17 -3.60
N PHE A 553 6.98 4.22 -3.04
CA PHE A 553 6.62 5.31 -2.12
C PHE A 553 7.33 5.21 -0.77
N ASN A 554 7.61 3.99 -0.29
CA ASN A 554 8.45 3.80 0.89
C ASN A 554 9.90 4.19 0.62
N HIS A 555 10.44 3.91 -0.57
CA HIS A 555 11.79 4.32 -0.99
C HIS A 555 11.93 5.85 -1.04
N ILE A 556 10.95 6.54 -1.66
CA ILE A 556 10.92 8.01 -1.70
C ILE A 556 10.92 8.59 -0.26
N GLU A 557 10.09 8.05 0.62
CA GLU A 557 10.03 8.53 1.99
C GLU A 557 11.30 8.20 2.78
N LEU A 558 11.89 7.01 2.59
CA LEU A 558 13.15 6.63 3.22
C LEU A 558 14.26 7.62 2.85
N ASN A 559 14.42 7.95 1.56
CA ASN A 559 15.41 8.92 1.11
C ASN A 559 15.19 10.30 1.74
N HIS A 560 13.92 10.74 1.85
CA HIS A 560 13.60 11.98 2.55
C HIS A 560 13.96 11.93 4.04
N GLN A 561 13.74 10.80 4.73
CA GLN A 561 14.12 10.65 6.12
C GLN A 561 15.65 10.63 6.30
N LEU A 562 16.39 9.96 5.42
CA LEU A 562 17.87 9.96 5.42
C LEU A 562 18.41 11.39 5.27
N GLU A 563 17.89 12.15 4.31
CA GLU A 563 18.26 13.57 4.12
C GLU A 563 17.90 14.42 5.35
N LYS A 564 16.68 14.28 5.85
CA LYS A 564 16.17 15.02 7.02
C LYS A 564 17.06 14.85 8.25
N TYR A 565 17.57 13.64 8.48
CA TYR A 565 18.42 13.34 9.63
C TYR A 565 19.92 13.43 9.32
N GLY A 566 20.30 13.94 8.14
CA GLY A 566 21.69 14.22 7.77
C GLY A 566 22.56 12.97 7.63
N VAL A 567 21.97 11.83 7.23
CA VAL A 567 22.72 10.60 6.99
C VAL A 567 23.57 10.73 5.74
N THR A 568 24.88 10.44 5.84
CA THR A 568 25.79 10.42 4.70
C THR A 568 25.74 9.04 4.03
N LEU A 569 25.63 9.02 2.70
CA LEU A 569 25.58 7.78 1.91
C LEU A 569 26.79 7.69 0.98
N GLU A 570 27.56 6.58 1.05
CA GLU A 570 28.78 6.33 0.29
C GLU A 570 28.68 4.98 -0.43
N GLY A 571 28.37 5.03 -1.72
CA GLY A 571 28.31 3.85 -2.59
C GLY A 571 29.66 3.51 -3.22
N GLY A 572 29.80 2.27 -3.73
CA GLY A 572 31.01 1.78 -4.39
C GLY A 572 32.17 1.52 -3.43
N GLN A 573 31.93 1.39 -2.13
CA GLN A 573 32.93 1.23 -1.07
C GLN A 573 33.02 -0.22 -0.59
N LYS A 574 33.93 -1.00 -1.14
CA LYS A 574 34.18 -2.39 -0.72
C LYS A 574 34.97 -2.42 0.58
N ILE A 575 34.40 -2.96 1.64
CA ILE A 575 35.06 -3.10 2.94
C ILE A 575 36.21 -4.09 2.84
N THR A 576 37.40 -3.71 3.33
CA THR A 576 38.60 -4.52 3.35
C THR A 576 39.02 -4.94 4.76
N SER A 577 38.81 -4.10 5.76
CA SER A 577 39.09 -4.42 7.17
C SER A 577 38.37 -3.47 8.12
N PHE A 578 38.31 -3.86 9.37
CA PHE A 578 37.93 -3.04 10.51
C PHE A 578 39.12 -2.88 11.43
N ASP A 579 39.35 -1.68 11.96
CA ASP A 579 40.36 -1.43 12.99
C ASP A 579 39.86 -0.33 13.97
N GLU A 580 40.70 0.03 14.94
CA GLU A 580 40.36 1.06 15.93
C GLU A 580 40.15 2.45 15.33
N GLY A 581 40.75 2.72 14.18
CA GLY A 581 40.69 4.01 13.44
C GLY A 581 39.44 4.14 12.57
N GLY A 582 38.88 3.03 12.07
CA GLY A 582 37.72 3.11 11.16
C GLY A 582 37.40 1.82 10.43
N VAL A 583 36.43 1.93 9.53
CA VAL A 583 36.13 0.94 8.50
C VAL A 583 36.95 1.29 7.28
N ASN A 584 37.89 0.41 6.91
CA ASN A 584 38.70 0.58 5.73
C ASN A 584 38.04 0.01 4.49
N THR A 585 38.03 0.77 3.42
CA THR A 585 37.41 0.38 2.15
C THR A 585 38.33 0.63 0.96
N VAL A 586 37.97 0.08 -0.17
CA VAL A 586 38.56 0.39 -1.46
C VAL A 586 37.45 0.67 -2.47
N ASP A 587 37.58 1.75 -3.25
CA ASP A 587 36.66 2.09 -4.32
C ASP A 587 36.98 1.36 -5.63
N ALA A 588 36.16 1.56 -6.67
CA ALA A 588 36.33 0.95 -7.98
C ALA A 588 37.63 1.35 -8.70
N ASN A 589 38.27 2.47 -8.30
CA ASN A 589 39.53 2.96 -8.85
C ASN A 589 40.74 2.42 -8.09
N GLY A 590 40.51 1.65 -7.00
CA GLY A 590 41.57 1.15 -6.13
C GLY A 590 42.02 2.15 -5.07
N THR A 591 41.30 3.26 -4.88
CA THR A 591 41.61 4.25 -3.83
C THR A 591 41.11 3.72 -2.49
N CYS A 592 41.99 3.77 -1.47
CA CYS A 592 41.66 3.39 -0.12
C CYS A 592 41.01 4.56 0.64
N HIS A 593 39.93 4.26 1.37
CA HIS A 593 39.23 5.19 2.25
C HIS A 593 39.15 4.60 3.65
N CYS A 594 39.06 5.46 4.66
CA CYS A 594 38.86 5.07 6.05
C CYS A 594 37.69 5.90 6.62
N TYR A 595 36.66 5.23 7.15
CA TYR A 595 35.49 5.85 7.74
C TYR A 595 35.56 5.70 9.27
N PRO A 596 35.93 6.77 9.99
CA PRO A 596 36.05 6.71 11.45
C PRO A 596 34.67 6.62 12.13
N GLY A 597 34.60 5.91 13.24
CA GLY A 597 33.39 5.77 14.03
C GLY A 597 33.63 5.19 15.41
N ASP A 598 32.67 5.42 16.29
CA ASP A 598 32.61 4.83 17.64
C ASP A 598 32.05 3.40 17.58
N ALA A 599 31.19 3.11 16.59
CA ALA A 599 30.66 1.79 16.30
C ALA A 599 30.51 1.54 14.79
N TYR A 600 30.66 0.28 14.38
CA TYR A 600 30.50 -0.20 13.01
C TYR A 600 29.38 -1.23 12.96
N VAL A 601 28.26 -0.91 12.33
CA VAL A 601 27.04 -1.71 12.34
C VAL A 601 26.96 -2.58 11.08
N LEU A 602 26.97 -3.89 11.24
CA LEU A 602 26.91 -4.84 10.13
C LEU A 602 25.46 -5.05 9.68
N ALA A 603 25.15 -4.58 8.47
CA ALA A 603 23.87 -4.80 7.77
C ALA A 603 24.12 -5.46 6.39
N LEU A 604 25.04 -6.44 6.35
CA LEU A 604 25.58 -7.08 5.13
C LEU A 604 24.65 -8.17 4.55
N GLY A 605 23.38 -8.15 4.94
CA GLY A 605 22.36 -9.07 4.46
C GLY A 605 22.30 -10.39 5.24
N VAL A 606 21.55 -11.33 4.66
CA VAL A 606 21.27 -12.64 5.25
C VAL A 606 21.57 -13.76 4.26
N LYS A 607 21.79 -14.97 4.77
CA LYS A 607 21.98 -16.21 3.97
C LYS A 607 20.88 -17.22 4.29
N PRO A 608 20.42 -18.04 3.32
CA PRO A 608 19.40 -19.05 3.54
C PRO A 608 19.82 -20.09 4.60
N ASP A 609 18.90 -20.46 5.50
CA ASP A 609 19.07 -21.60 6.40
C ASP A 609 18.36 -22.82 5.79
N ASN A 610 18.96 -23.43 4.77
CA ASN A 610 18.34 -24.44 3.91
C ASN A 610 18.89 -25.87 4.06
N LYS A 611 19.84 -26.12 4.96
CA LYS A 611 20.46 -27.45 5.13
C LYS A 611 19.43 -28.55 5.44
N LEU A 612 18.50 -28.27 6.36
CA LEU A 612 17.45 -29.20 6.71
C LEU A 612 16.53 -29.47 5.51
N ALA A 613 16.12 -28.41 4.79
CA ALA A 613 15.29 -28.52 3.61
C ALA A 613 15.92 -29.43 2.54
N GLN A 614 17.21 -29.25 2.24
CA GLN A 614 17.94 -30.09 1.30
C GLN A 614 17.98 -31.56 1.74
N THR A 615 18.19 -31.81 3.03
CA THR A 615 18.20 -33.17 3.57
C THR A 615 16.83 -33.81 3.46
N LEU A 616 15.75 -33.11 3.81
CA LEU A 616 14.39 -33.64 3.74
C LEU A 616 13.95 -33.90 2.31
N LEU A 617 14.22 -32.97 1.38
CA LEU A 617 13.91 -33.15 -0.04
C LEU A 617 14.59 -34.37 -0.65
N SER A 618 15.78 -34.76 -0.16
CA SER A 618 16.48 -35.96 -0.63
C SER A 618 15.92 -37.27 -0.05
N LYS A 619 15.28 -37.23 1.14
CA LYS A 619 14.76 -38.41 1.86
C LYS A 619 13.27 -38.63 1.60
N TYR A 620 12.48 -37.60 1.46
CA TYR A 620 11.02 -37.66 1.34
C TYR A 620 10.59 -37.29 -0.09
N ALA A 621 10.31 -38.32 -0.89
CA ALA A 621 9.82 -38.13 -2.26
C ALA A 621 8.34 -37.66 -2.25
N GLY A 622 8.13 -36.37 -2.18
CA GLY A 622 6.81 -35.73 -2.11
C GLY A 622 6.43 -35.32 -0.68
N GLY A 623 5.54 -34.32 -0.56
CA GLY A 623 5.07 -33.83 0.74
C GLY A 623 6.02 -32.88 1.48
N VAL A 624 7.16 -32.48 0.89
CA VAL A 624 8.04 -31.45 1.44
C VAL A 624 7.93 -30.16 0.63
N TYR A 625 7.57 -29.09 1.30
CA TYR A 625 7.42 -27.75 0.74
C TYR A 625 8.40 -26.79 1.42
N VAL A 626 9.13 -25.99 0.65
CA VAL A 626 10.14 -25.06 1.17
C VAL A 626 9.68 -23.64 0.84
N VAL A 627 9.61 -22.75 1.85
CA VAL A 627 9.01 -21.41 1.69
C VAL A 627 9.82 -20.31 2.38
N GLY A 628 9.78 -19.11 1.84
CA GLY A 628 10.44 -17.92 2.40
C GLY A 628 11.96 -17.93 2.20
N ASP A 629 12.68 -17.23 3.08
CA ASP A 629 14.13 -16.97 2.96
C ASP A 629 15.01 -18.21 2.99
N CYS A 630 14.53 -19.35 3.39
CA CYS A 630 15.28 -20.61 3.28
C CYS A 630 15.37 -21.11 1.81
N VAL A 631 14.54 -20.58 0.89
CA VAL A 631 14.68 -20.85 -0.56
C VAL A 631 15.76 -19.97 -1.16
N SER A 632 15.67 -18.66 -0.94
CA SER A 632 16.64 -17.65 -1.41
C SER A 632 16.50 -16.40 -0.55
N THR A 633 17.56 -15.59 -0.47
CA THR A 633 17.57 -14.31 0.28
C THR A 633 17.24 -13.11 -0.58
N GLY A 634 17.09 -11.94 0.04
CA GLY A 634 16.71 -10.70 -0.64
C GLY A 634 15.20 -10.61 -0.89
N ARG A 635 14.40 -11.32 -0.09
CA ARG A 635 12.95 -11.43 -0.22
C ARG A 635 12.25 -10.57 0.83
N LEU A 636 10.99 -10.26 0.55
CA LEU A 636 10.15 -9.45 1.41
C LEU A 636 9.16 -10.33 2.21
N LEU A 637 8.54 -9.76 3.24
CA LEU A 637 7.44 -10.38 3.99
C LEU A 637 6.34 -10.95 3.06
N ALA A 638 6.08 -10.24 1.96
CA ALA A 638 5.10 -10.65 0.95
C ALA A 638 5.42 -12.04 0.36
N ASP A 639 6.68 -12.28 0.01
CA ASP A 639 7.11 -13.53 -0.61
C ASP A 639 6.93 -14.70 0.36
N ALA A 640 7.37 -14.52 1.62
CA ALA A 640 7.24 -15.55 2.63
C ALA A 640 5.77 -15.93 2.89
N ASN A 641 4.88 -14.95 3.01
CA ASN A 641 3.45 -15.18 3.26
C ASN A 641 2.74 -15.79 2.04
N GLN A 642 3.00 -15.29 0.83
CA GLN A 642 2.38 -15.80 -0.39
C GLN A 642 2.82 -17.25 -0.68
N GLU A 643 4.11 -17.55 -0.54
CA GLU A 643 4.61 -18.92 -0.74
C GLU A 643 4.05 -19.89 0.28
N ALA A 644 4.03 -19.48 1.56
CA ALA A 644 3.50 -20.31 2.64
C ALA A 644 2.01 -20.61 2.44
N PHE A 645 1.22 -19.60 2.06
CA PHE A 645 -0.19 -19.79 1.71
C PHE A 645 -0.35 -20.75 0.52
N HIS A 646 0.41 -20.53 -0.56
CA HIS A 646 0.32 -21.38 -1.75
C HIS A 646 0.83 -22.82 -1.50
N ALA A 647 1.80 -23.00 -0.62
CA ALA A 647 2.23 -24.34 -0.19
C ALA A 647 1.12 -25.04 0.62
N ALA A 648 0.54 -24.32 1.58
CA ALA A 648 -0.52 -24.86 2.44
C ALA A 648 -1.75 -25.32 1.64
N ILE A 649 -2.29 -24.50 0.74
CA ILE A 649 -3.49 -24.85 -0.05
C ILE A 649 -3.27 -25.98 -1.07
N ARG A 650 -2.02 -26.39 -1.34
CA ARG A 650 -1.70 -27.56 -2.18
C ARG A 650 -1.73 -28.88 -1.41
N ILE A 651 -1.70 -28.84 -0.11
CA ILE A 651 -1.81 -30.03 0.77
C ILE A 651 -3.30 -30.37 0.89
N ARG A 652 -3.72 -31.44 0.18
CA ARG A 652 -5.11 -31.89 0.11
C ARG A 652 -5.26 -33.32 0.54
#